data_c0f29dac0b9bb0b92ddca791aa67356a
#
_entry.id   c0f29dac0b9bb0b92ddca791aa67356a
#
_cell.length_a   1.000
_cell.length_b   1.000
_cell.length_c   1.000
_cell.angle_alpha   90.00
_cell.angle_beta   90.00
_cell.angle_gamma   90.00
#
_symmetry.space_group_name_H-M   'P 1'
#
loop_
_entity.id
_entity.type
_entity.pdbx_description
1 polymer ?
#
loop_
_entity_poly.entity_id
_entity_poly.type
_entity_poly.pdbx_seq_one_letter_code
_entity_poly.pdbx_strand_id
1 'polypeptide(L)'
;MAILKSLLCTTAVLAASVSAGVIPRAANGTLDTCPGYKASNVKTTDSGLTASLSLAGTACNVYGADLTDLSLTVEYQSSRRLHVVIKDTANQVYQVPDSVFTRPTLGKVYGQSDLQFKHVDNPFSFSVVRRKTGEVLFDTSAAQLVFESQYVRLRTNLPTAPSLYGLGEHTDPFQLNSTNYTRTIWNRDAYLVPEGTNLYGDHPVYYDHRQNATHGVFLLNSNGMDIKIDTTGGQHLEYNTLGGVLDLYFLSGPTPVQVAQQYSEVVGKSALMPYWGFGFHQCRYGMQDIYEVAEVVANYSSAGIPLETMWTDIDYMYLRRVFTLDPARFPLQLVRVLVDVLHSRQQHYIVMVDPAVAYQDYPAFNNGVDSFLKTSNGSVYKGVVWPGVTAFPDWFKPSTQTYWDNEFASFFSPTDGVDIDALWIDMNEASNFCSYPCLNPELEAKTLGDPPRPPPVRLGSPRSIAGFPTGFQPTCHATVTLNVNASTFQGENIAVLGNAITLGNGSPDGAAAVNTNGQTYPIWSATIDLPANGNFSYQYIRTEPDGSYIYEATNRTVSTGGCNSTSATHDTITTVSPPQTKLKKRDTFTAQSSSIEKRQAPGSALGLPGRDLINPPYTINNEAGSISNKTLNTDLVHYGGYVEYDTHNLYGAMMSEASRLAMLARRPSLRPMIITRSTFAGSGRQVGHWLGDNGADWTHYLISVSGILQFGSLYQVPFVGSDVCGYAGGSNDLLCARWATLGAFSPFYRNHGEVGTPPHEFYRYPTAAAAAKVAIDIRYRLLDYIYTAMYAQNQAGTPLVQPMFFHYPNDANTNALQYQYFYGPGLLVAPVINENSTTTTVYLPKDLFYDFYTHAPVQGAGAEVTLTDVAYTSIPLYYKGGSIIAQRANSANTTTELRKQNFQLIIAPDAQGRASGDLYLDDGVSVEQPKTSMIHFSYKKGTFKMTGTFGYDSGVVIESLVVLGGISTGGAKSNVAQSKTAMSIPLTGEKTMQL
;
A
#
# COMPACT_ATOMS: atom_id res chain seq x y z
N MET A 1 -16.96 3.77 -39.11
CA MET A 1 -18.24 4.31 -39.55
C MET A 1 -19.37 3.55 -38.91
N ALA A 2 -20.23 4.23 -38.20
CA ALA A 2 -21.47 3.93 -37.50
C ALA A 2 -21.31 3.80 -35.97
N ILE A 3 -21.39 4.87 -35.24
CA ILE A 3 -22.54 5.50 -34.57
C ILE A 3 -23.42 4.50 -33.84
N LEU A 4 -23.20 4.39 -32.50
CA LEU A 4 -24.18 3.82 -31.57
C LEU A 4 -24.91 4.96 -30.86
N LYS A 5 -26.24 5.01 -31.05
CA LYS A 5 -27.15 5.92 -30.34
C LYS A 5 -27.52 5.29 -29.00
N SER A 6 -27.31 6.05 -27.92
CA SER A 6 -27.89 5.79 -26.61
C SER A 6 -29.39 6.07 -26.59
N LEU A 7 -30.18 5.13 -26.12
CA LEU A 7 -31.58 5.35 -25.76
C LEU A 7 -31.67 5.48 -24.23
N LEU A 8 -31.93 6.71 -23.79
CA LEU A 8 -32.38 6.96 -22.41
C LEU A 8 -33.84 6.49 -22.31
N CYS A 9 -34.10 5.57 -21.39
CA CYS A 9 -35.44 5.26 -20.93
C CYS A 9 -35.63 5.84 -19.53
N THR A 10 -36.29 7.00 -19.44
CA THR A 10 -36.68 7.64 -18.18
C THR A 10 -37.94 6.96 -17.66
N THR A 11 -37.82 6.14 -16.64
CA THR A 11 -38.94 5.73 -15.79
C THR A 11 -38.90 6.55 -14.49
N ALA A 12 -39.85 7.47 -14.37
CA ALA A 12 -40.10 8.20 -13.13
C ALA A 12 -40.73 7.24 -12.11
N VAL A 13 -39.99 6.85 -11.09
CA VAL A 13 -40.52 6.21 -9.89
C VAL A 13 -40.78 7.33 -8.87
N LEU A 14 -42.03 7.61 -8.57
CA LEU A 14 -42.43 8.43 -7.42
C LEU A 14 -42.03 7.65 -6.14
N ALA A 15 -40.94 7.99 -5.55
CA ALA A 15 -40.61 7.60 -4.18
C ALA A 15 -41.29 8.63 -3.25
N ALA A 16 -42.30 8.19 -2.51
CA ALA A 16 -42.82 8.95 -1.39
C ALA A 16 -41.75 9.00 -0.29
N SER A 17 -41.05 10.12 -0.19
CA SER A 17 -40.14 10.40 0.90
C SER A 17 -40.96 10.63 2.18
N VAL A 18 -40.95 9.64 3.08
CA VAL A 18 -41.26 9.85 4.47
C VAL A 18 -40.08 10.62 5.07
N SER A 19 -40.16 11.92 5.07
CA SER A 19 -39.27 12.78 5.85
C SER A 19 -39.55 12.53 7.32
N ALA A 20 -38.72 11.67 7.97
CA ALA A 20 -38.53 11.77 9.40
C ALA A 20 -37.99 13.18 9.66
N GLY A 21 -38.77 14.01 10.29
CA GLY A 21 -38.39 15.37 10.62
C GLY A 21 -37.17 15.34 11.55
N VAL A 22 -36.01 15.58 10.99
CA VAL A 22 -34.86 16.03 11.76
C VAL A 22 -35.23 17.39 12.29
N ILE A 23 -35.50 17.49 13.59
CA ILE A 23 -35.61 18.76 14.29
C ILE A 23 -34.27 19.46 14.07
N PRO A 24 -34.19 20.57 13.35
CA PRO A 24 -32.93 21.30 13.23
C PRO A 24 -32.56 21.75 14.62
N ARG A 25 -31.52 21.23 15.22
CA ARG A 25 -30.88 21.80 16.39
C ARG A 25 -30.40 23.17 15.92
N ALA A 26 -31.01 24.23 16.41
CA ALA A 26 -30.61 25.57 16.05
C ALA A 26 -29.16 25.77 16.46
N ALA A 27 -28.28 25.92 15.48
CA ALA A 27 -26.90 26.33 15.72
C ALA A 27 -26.97 27.70 16.40
N ASN A 28 -26.54 27.81 17.66
CA ASN A 28 -26.58 29.05 18.42
C ASN A 28 -25.47 30.04 18.01
N GLY A 29 -24.61 29.69 17.05
CA GLY A 29 -23.54 30.56 16.57
C GLY A 29 -22.85 29.99 15.31
N THR A 30 -22.02 30.80 14.71
CA THR A 30 -21.06 30.38 13.70
C THR A 30 -19.72 30.06 14.40
N LEU A 31 -18.89 29.18 13.83
CA LEU A 31 -17.57 28.85 14.39
C LEU A 31 -16.71 30.09 14.72
N ASP A 32 -16.84 31.16 13.94
CA ASP A 32 -16.08 32.40 14.13
C ASP A 32 -16.56 33.26 15.29
N THR A 33 -17.74 32.97 15.84
CA THR A 33 -18.29 33.65 17.02
C THR A 33 -18.09 32.84 18.32
N CYS A 34 -17.46 31.67 18.27
CA CYS A 34 -17.18 30.89 19.45
C CYS A 34 -16.17 31.59 20.37
N PRO A 35 -16.38 31.52 21.70
CA PRO A 35 -15.61 32.31 22.66
C PRO A 35 -14.15 31.88 22.78
N GLY A 36 -13.80 30.64 22.36
CA GLY A 36 -12.51 30.03 22.62
C GLY A 36 -12.30 29.76 24.11
N TYR A 37 -11.06 29.76 24.53
CA TYR A 37 -10.64 29.39 25.90
C TYR A 37 -9.81 30.53 26.53
N LYS A 38 -9.68 30.47 27.85
CA LYS A 38 -8.73 31.24 28.65
C LYS A 38 -7.81 30.30 29.43
N ALA A 39 -6.53 30.60 29.42
CA ALA A 39 -5.52 29.87 30.17
C ALA A 39 -5.45 30.38 31.63
N SER A 40 -5.23 29.47 32.56
CA SER A 40 -5.02 29.73 33.97
C SER A 40 -4.12 28.65 34.57
N ASN A 41 -3.68 28.83 35.81
CA ASN A 41 -2.82 27.88 36.52
C ASN A 41 -1.55 27.48 35.71
N VAL A 42 -1.00 28.42 34.98
CA VAL A 42 0.20 28.19 34.16
C VAL A 42 1.37 27.87 35.08
N LYS A 43 1.97 26.68 34.91
CA LYS A 43 3.09 26.18 35.69
C LYS A 43 4.20 25.74 34.76
N THR A 44 5.40 26.30 34.93
CA THR A 44 6.61 25.81 34.28
C THR A 44 7.07 24.52 34.98
N THR A 45 7.47 23.53 34.20
CA THR A 45 8.04 22.25 34.66
C THR A 45 9.49 22.14 34.19
N ASP A 46 10.23 21.12 34.64
CA ASP A 46 11.60 20.84 34.20
C ASP A 46 11.68 20.49 32.71
N SER A 47 10.59 20.03 32.12
CA SER A 47 10.50 19.62 30.72
C SER A 47 9.65 20.54 29.85
N GLY A 48 8.93 21.52 30.43
CA GLY A 48 8.02 22.38 29.65
C GLY A 48 7.06 23.23 30.48
N LEU A 49 5.77 23.08 30.22
CA LEU A 49 4.70 23.89 30.81
C LEU A 49 3.40 23.09 30.89
N THR A 50 2.61 23.33 31.92
CA THR A 50 1.21 22.90 32.01
C THR A 50 0.27 24.09 32.30
N ALA A 51 -0.95 24.01 31.81
CA ALA A 51 -2.00 25.01 32.13
C ALA A 51 -3.39 24.36 32.13
N SER A 52 -4.34 25.03 32.81
CA SER A 52 -5.78 24.76 32.69
C SER A 52 -6.37 25.71 31.64
N LEU A 53 -7.18 25.19 30.74
CA LEU A 53 -7.92 25.99 29.77
C LEU A 53 -9.41 25.87 30.11
N SER A 54 -10.06 27.01 30.38
CA SER A 54 -11.52 27.05 30.61
C SER A 54 -12.19 27.88 29.53
N LEU A 55 -13.44 27.52 29.17
CA LEU A 55 -14.22 28.21 28.15
C LEU A 55 -14.29 29.73 28.47
N ALA A 56 -13.98 30.59 27.49
CA ALA A 56 -13.82 32.03 27.72
C ALA A 56 -15.14 32.82 27.73
N GLY A 57 -16.24 32.17 27.38
CA GLY A 57 -17.56 32.81 27.30
C GLY A 57 -18.69 31.78 27.24
N THR A 58 -19.84 32.19 26.70
CA THR A 58 -20.98 31.29 26.49
C THR A 58 -20.64 30.22 25.44
N ALA A 59 -20.98 28.98 25.74
CA ALA A 59 -20.78 27.85 24.82
C ALA A 59 -21.45 28.12 23.46
N CYS A 60 -20.78 27.80 22.36
CA CYS A 60 -21.34 27.97 21.02
C CYS A 60 -22.04 26.70 20.51
N ASN A 61 -21.57 25.50 20.89
CA ASN A 61 -22.19 24.20 20.57
C ASN A 61 -22.62 24.09 19.11
N VAL A 62 -21.70 24.28 18.17
CA VAL A 62 -22.01 24.31 16.74
C VAL A 62 -22.24 22.90 16.20
N TYR A 63 -21.33 21.97 16.51
CA TYR A 63 -21.38 20.57 16.06
C TYR A 63 -21.41 19.56 17.21
N GLY A 64 -21.46 20.04 18.43
CA GLY A 64 -21.50 19.23 19.63
C GLY A 64 -21.64 20.08 20.87
N ALA A 65 -21.39 19.54 22.05
CA ALA A 65 -21.31 20.30 23.26
C ALA A 65 -19.88 20.78 23.49
N ASP A 66 -19.65 22.07 23.68
CA ASP A 66 -18.37 22.64 24.08
C ASP A 66 -17.86 21.96 25.37
N LEU A 67 -16.61 21.53 25.39
CA LEU A 67 -15.94 21.08 26.62
C LEU A 67 -15.45 22.30 27.41
N THR A 68 -15.96 22.45 28.65
CA THR A 68 -15.68 23.64 29.45
C THR A 68 -14.28 23.72 30.01
N ASP A 69 -13.66 22.55 30.25
CA ASP A 69 -12.40 22.44 30.96
C ASP A 69 -11.41 21.49 30.26
N LEU A 70 -10.34 22.08 29.73
CA LEU A 70 -9.26 21.36 29.05
C LEU A 70 -7.94 21.50 29.84
N SER A 71 -7.03 20.59 29.58
CA SER A 71 -5.64 20.65 30.03
C SER A 71 -4.70 20.88 28.86
N LEU A 72 -3.73 21.75 29.05
CA LEU A 72 -2.62 21.97 28.15
C LEU A 72 -1.36 21.38 28.78
N THR A 73 -0.66 20.55 28.02
CA THR A 73 0.70 20.06 28.37
C THR A 73 1.64 20.39 27.23
N VAL A 74 2.77 21.01 27.54
CA VAL A 74 3.83 21.33 26.59
C VAL A 74 5.12 20.68 27.07
N GLU A 75 5.76 19.90 26.19
CA GLU A 75 6.96 19.15 26.53
C GLU A 75 8.06 19.36 25.50
N TYR A 76 9.23 19.77 25.97
CA TYR A 76 10.43 19.83 25.15
C TYR A 76 11.13 18.47 25.20
N GLN A 77 10.74 17.58 24.28
CA GLN A 77 11.17 16.19 24.28
C GLN A 77 12.62 16.00 23.80
N SER A 78 13.09 16.86 22.93
CA SER A 78 14.49 16.94 22.50
C SER A 78 14.86 18.38 22.15
N SER A 79 16.13 18.63 21.82
CA SER A 79 16.55 19.96 21.34
C SER A 79 15.77 20.41 20.09
N ARG A 80 15.20 19.47 19.33
CA ARG A 80 14.58 19.73 18.03
C ARG A 80 13.10 19.31 17.95
N ARG A 81 12.54 18.75 19.02
CA ARG A 81 11.15 18.30 19.07
C ARG A 81 10.42 18.89 20.27
N LEU A 82 9.30 19.55 19.98
CA LEU A 82 8.33 20.04 20.94
C LEU A 82 7.04 19.26 20.80
N HIS A 83 6.42 18.85 21.90
CA HIS A 83 5.16 18.15 21.96
C HIS A 83 4.13 18.98 22.69
N VAL A 84 2.94 19.15 22.14
CA VAL A 84 1.85 19.94 22.71
C VAL A 84 0.59 19.11 22.70
N VAL A 85 0.01 18.89 23.89
CA VAL A 85 -1.25 18.14 24.06
C VAL A 85 -2.31 19.05 24.66
N ILE A 86 -3.48 19.12 24.01
CA ILE A 86 -4.69 19.74 24.55
C ILE A 86 -5.77 18.68 24.56
N LYS A 87 -6.30 18.39 25.76
CA LYS A 87 -7.35 17.38 25.98
C LYS A 87 -8.27 17.77 27.14
N ASP A 88 -9.41 17.08 27.28
CA ASP A 88 -10.30 17.26 28.41
C ASP A 88 -9.65 16.86 29.74
N THR A 89 -9.96 17.58 30.80
CA THR A 89 -9.41 17.32 32.15
C THR A 89 -9.91 16.01 32.75
N ALA A 90 -11.07 15.51 32.30
CA ALA A 90 -11.68 14.27 32.75
C ALA A 90 -11.09 13.01 32.07
N ASN A 91 -10.26 13.18 31.02
CA ASN A 91 -9.70 12.10 30.20
C ASN A 91 -10.80 11.18 29.61
N GLN A 92 -11.91 11.74 29.18
CA GLN A 92 -13.02 10.99 28.57
C GLN A 92 -12.98 11.04 27.03
N VAL A 93 -12.30 12.03 26.47
CA VAL A 93 -12.12 12.12 25.02
C VAL A 93 -11.15 11.06 24.54
N TYR A 94 -11.46 10.42 23.42
CA TYR A 94 -10.61 9.42 22.81
C TYR A 94 -9.22 9.98 22.48
N GLN A 95 -8.20 9.17 22.71
CA GLN A 95 -6.80 9.39 22.30
C GLN A 95 -6.26 8.10 21.71
N VAL A 96 -5.47 8.20 20.63
CA VAL A 96 -4.81 7.02 20.04
C VAL A 96 -4.06 6.21 21.11
N PRO A 97 -4.37 4.91 21.28
CA PRO A 97 -3.80 4.11 22.37
C PRO A 97 -2.30 3.89 22.22
N ASP A 98 -1.57 3.86 23.33
CA ASP A 98 -0.12 3.53 23.34
C ASP A 98 0.18 2.12 22.82
N SER A 99 -0.79 1.21 22.88
CA SER A 99 -0.68 -0.13 22.30
C SER A 99 -0.62 -0.11 20.76
N VAL A 100 -1.11 0.93 20.10
CA VAL A 100 -1.06 1.10 18.65
C VAL A 100 0.06 2.05 18.24
N PHE A 101 0.21 3.15 18.96
CA PHE A 101 1.22 4.15 18.68
C PHE A 101 2.07 4.44 19.93
N THR A 102 3.27 3.88 19.98
CA THR A 102 4.20 4.10 21.09
C THR A 102 4.78 5.52 21.01
N ARG A 103 4.42 6.35 21.98
CA ARG A 103 4.91 7.73 22.04
C ARG A 103 6.39 7.78 22.42
N PRO A 104 7.18 8.71 21.84
CA PRO A 104 8.59 8.84 22.20
C PRO A 104 8.78 9.28 23.65
N THR A 105 9.85 8.79 24.27
CA THR A 105 10.20 9.12 25.66
C THR A 105 10.65 10.56 25.82
N LEU A 106 10.39 11.12 27.02
CA LEU A 106 10.71 12.50 27.38
C LEU A 106 12.22 12.74 27.57
N GLY A 107 12.74 13.77 26.91
CA GLY A 107 14.00 14.43 27.27
C GLY A 107 13.75 15.62 28.20
N LYS A 108 14.74 16.01 28.99
CA LYS A 108 14.69 17.20 29.85
C LYS A 108 15.57 18.31 29.25
N VAL A 109 15.05 19.00 28.20
CA VAL A 109 15.86 19.97 27.41
C VAL A 109 15.24 21.36 27.31
N TYR A 110 14.37 21.73 28.26
CA TYR A 110 13.58 22.98 28.21
C TYR A 110 14.38 24.23 27.80
N GLY A 111 15.52 24.49 28.40
CA GLY A 111 16.35 25.67 28.10
C GLY A 111 17.25 25.51 26.85
N GLN A 112 17.35 24.31 26.28
CA GLN A 112 18.29 23.97 25.19
C GLN A 112 17.60 23.68 23.87
N SER A 113 16.25 23.82 23.81
CA SER A 113 15.50 23.55 22.60
C SER A 113 15.68 24.66 21.57
N ASP A 114 15.74 24.27 20.29
CA ASP A 114 15.67 25.16 19.14
C ASP A 114 14.29 25.84 19.01
N LEU A 115 13.28 25.26 19.64
CA LEU A 115 11.89 25.73 19.63
C LEU A 115 11.55 26.43 20.94
N GLN A 116 10.60 27.36 20.86
CA GLN A 116 10.00 28.03 22.01
C GLN A 116 8.48 28.08 21.85
N PHE A 117 7.77 27.58 22.84
CA PHE A 117 6.33 27.76 22.98
C PHE A 117 6.05 29.14 23.61
N LYS A 118 5.11 29.88 23.03
CA LYS A 118 4.58 31.13 23.55
C LYS A 118 3.06 31.05 23.57
N HIS A 119 2.39 31.73 24.49
CA HIS A 119 0.93 31.77 24.56
C HIS A 119 0.42 33.14 24.98
N VAL A 120 -0.85 33.36 24.64
CA VAL A 120 -1.70 34.46 25.17
C VAL A 120 -2.77 33.81 26.01
N ASP A 121 -3.04 34.38 27.21
CA ASP A 121 -3.94 33.71 28.16
C ASP A 121 -5.41 33.90 27.81
N ASN A 122 -5.81 35.06 27.27
CA ASN A 122 -7.24 35.38 27.01
C ASN A 122 -7.42 36.36 25.83
N PRO A 123 -8.07 35.96 24.74
CA PRO A 123 -8.41 34.58 24.41
C PRO A 123 -7.18 33.74 24.25
N PHE A 124 -7.25 32.46 24.65
CA PHE A 124 -6.12 31.57 24.56
C PHE A 124 -5.72 31.32 23.11
N SER A 125 -4.45 31.58 22.83
CA SER A 125 -3.78 31.17 21.61
C SER A 125 -2.33 30.82 21.93
N PHE A 126 -1.70 30.05 21.05
CA PHE A 126 -0.27 29.75 21.20
C PHE A 126 0.48 29.87 19.89
N SER A 127 1.77 30.05 20.01
CA SER A 127 2.70 29.99 18.88
C SER A 127 3.94 29.19 19.23
N VAL A 128 4.48 28.51 18.20
CA VAL A 128 5.77 27.86 18.25
C VAL A 128 6.73 28.64 17.39
N VAL A 129 7.86 29.06 17.97
CA VAL A 129 8.86 29.89 17.29
C VAL A 129 10.24 29.25 17.33
N ARG A 130 11.06 29.51 16.31
CA ARG A 130 12.50 29.20 16.37
C ARG A 130 13.17 30.15 17.35
N ARG A 131 13.74 29.61 18.42
CA ARG A 131 14.35 30.42 19.48
C ARG A 131 15.47 31.35 18.96
N LYS A 132 16.30 30.86 18.03
CA LYS A 132 17.45 31.60 17.51
C LYS A 132 17.07 32.76 16.58
N THR A 133 16.05 32.58 15.75
CA THR A 133 15.66 33.55 14.71
C THR A 133 14.42 34.35 15.06
N GLY A 134 13.59 33.88 15.99
CA GLY A 134 12.26 34.41 16.28
C GLY A 134 11.21 34.08 15.20
N GLU A 135 11.56 33.26 14.22
CA GLU A 135 10.65 32.82 13.16
C GLU A 135 9.44 32.08 13.75
N VAL A 136 8.23 32.51 13.40
CA VAL A 136 6.99 31.87 13.82
C VAL A 136 6.71 30.68 12.89
N LEU A 137 6.66 29.46 13.45
CA LEU A 137 6.44 28.21 12.74
C LEU A 137 4.97 27.79 12.75
N PHE A 138 4.27 28.10 13.85
CA PHE A 138 2.89 27.78 14.07
C PHE A 138 2.26 28.89 14.93
N ASP A 139 1.07 29.35 14.61
CA ASP A 139 0.42 30.45 15.31
C ASP A 139 -1.11 30.32 15.26
N THR A 140 -1.72 30.04 16.40
CA THR A 140 -3.17 29.81 16.49
C THR A 140 -4.00 31.07 16.71
N SER A 141 -3.40 32.26 16.61
CA SER A 141 -4.12 33.53 16.77
C SER A 141 -5.13 33.85 15.65
N ALA A 142 -5.08 33.08 14.54
CA ALA A 142 -5.97 33.27 13.38
C ALA A 142 -7.45 33.01 13.66
N ALA A 143 -7.74 32.11 14.59
CA ALA A 143 -9.12 31.77 14.98
C ALA A 143 -9.15 31.18 16.39
N GLN A 144 -10.29 31.30 17.07
CA GLN A 144 -10.45 30.71 18.39
C GLN A 144 -10.43 29.18 18.31
N LEU A 145 -9.79 28.54 19.29
CA LEU A 145 -9.90 27.09 19.47
C LEU A 145 -11.36 26.72 19.76
N VAL A 146 -11.89 25.75 19.01
CA VAL A 146 -13.18 25.11 19.28
C VAL A 146 -12.92 23.66 19.64
N PHE A 147 -13.46 23.23 20.80
CA PHE A 147 -13.29 21.86 21.27
C PHE A 147 -14.63 21.34 21.81
N GLU A 148 -15.37 20.70 20.92
CA GLU A 148 -16.70 20.14 21.18
C GLU A 148 -16.67 18.62 21.28
N SER A 149 -17.73 18.01 21.75
CA SER A 149 -17.82 16.55 21.98
C SER A 149 -17.63 15.70 20.72
N GLN A 150 -17.91 16.26 19.53
CA GLN A 150 -17.72 15.58 18.21
C GLN A 150 -17.12 16.51 17.15
N TYR A 151 -16.42 17.54 17.58
CA TYR A 151 -15.76 18.45 16.64
C TYR A 151 -14.63 19.21 17.33
N VAL A 152 -13.46 19.22 16.67
CA VAL A 152 -12.33 20.06 17.12
C VAL A 152 -11.83 20.88 15.94
N ARG A 153 -11.73 22.21 16.14
CA ARG A 153 -11.13 23.15 15.18
C ARG A 153 -9.85 23.74 15.75
N LEU A 154 -8.75 23.59 15.02
CA LEU A 154 -7.51 24.32 15.27
C LEU A 154 -7.01 24.96 13.97
N ARG A 155 -6.84 26.28 13.95
CA ARG A 155 -6.32 27.03 12.80
C ARG A 155 -4.94 27.59 13.14
N THR A 156 -4.02 27.52 12.19
CA THR A 156 -2.71 28.16 12.27
C THR A 156 -2.50 29.13 11.11
N ASN A 157 -1.96 30.29 11.39
CA ASN A 157 -1.48 31.23 10.36
C ASN A 157 -0.34 30.61 9.56
N LEU A 158 -0.30 30.90 8.28
CA LEU A 158 0.76 30.53 7.35
C LEU A 158 1.38 31.81 6.72
N PRO A 159 2.63 31.73 6.25
CA PRO A 159 3.19 32.82 5.44
C PRO A 159 2.43 32.94 4.10
N THR A 160 2.55 34.06 3.43
CA THR A 160 2.02 34.24 2.09
C THR A 160 2.69 33.27 1.13
N ALA A 161 1.90 32.56 0.30
CA ALA A 161 2.36 31.54 -0.66
C ALA A 161 3.28 30.48 -0.01
N PRO A 162 2.78 29.69 0.96
CA PRO A 162 3.57 28.69 1.65
C PRO A 162 3.92 27.53 0.73
N SER A 163 5.05 26.87 0.95
CA SER A 163 5.42 25.62 0.29
C SER A 163 5.19 24.46 1.25
N LEU A 164 3.99 23.86 1.15
CA LEU A 164 3.55 22.77 2.02
C LEU A 164 3.57 21.44 1.29
N TYR A 165 3.92 20.38 2.01
CA TYR A 165 3.96 19.00 1.52
C TYR A 165 3.43 18.06 2.59
N GLY A 166 2.84 16.94 2.19
CA GLY A 166 2.32 15.93 3.12
C GLY A 166 0.80 15.90 3.20
N LEU A 167 0.25 15.63 4.37
CA LEU A 167 -1.19 15.49 4.62
C LEU A 167 -1.83 14.40 3.74
N GLY A 168 -1.28 13.20 3.70
CA GLY A 168 -1.77 12.12 2.85
C GLY A 168 -2.57 11.03 3.56
N GLU A 169 -2.96 10.11 2.78
CA GLU A 169 -2.58 9.79 1.41
C GLU A 169 -3.39 10.59 0.39
N HIS A 170 -2.77 11.02 -0.71
CA HIS A 170 -3.45 11.81 -1.75
C HIS A 170 -2.75 11.70 -3.13
N THR A 171 -3.51 12.00 -4.18
CA THR A 171 -3.04 12.11 -5.57
C THR A 171 -2.78 13.55 -6.00
N ASP A 172 -2.99 14.54 -5.15
CA ASP A 172 -2.75 15.94 -5.46
C ASP A 172 -1.28 16.21 -5.80
N PRO A 173 -0.96 17.37 -6.38
CA PRO A 173 0.43 17.77 -6.58
C PRO A 173 1.28 17.62 -5.31
N PHE A 174 2.54 17.20 -5.46
CA PHE A 174 3.44 16.97 -4.33
C PHE A 174 3.61 18.22 -3.45
N GLN A 175 3.75 19.41 -4.05
CA GLN A 175 3.55 20.68 -3.36
C GLN A 175 2.06 21.01 -3.33
N LEU A 176 1.49 21.08 -2.12
CA LEU A 176 0.05 21.26 -1.92
C LEU A 176 -0.42 22.65 -2.41
N ASN A 177 -1.63 22.70 -2.92
CA ASN A 177 -2.29 23.95 -3.23
C ASN A 177 -2.52 24.75 -1.93
N SER A 178 -2.22 26.03 -1.95
CA SER A 178 -2.31 26.93 -0.78
C SER A 178 -3.61 27.75 -0.74
N THR A 179 -4.55 27.54 -1.66
CA THR A 179 -5.80 28.29 -1.76
C THR A 179 -6.98 27.36 -2.06
N ASN A 180 -8.07 27.53 -1.33
CA ASN A 180 -9.31 26.74 -1.51
C ASN A 180 -9.04 25.24 -1.62
N TYR A 181 -8.23 24.71 -0.72
CA TYR A 181 -7.82 23.32 -0.69
C TYR A 181 -8.36 22.63 0.55
N THR A 182 -8.96 21.45 0.36
CA THR A 182 -9.41 20.57 1.44
C THR A 182 -8.86 19.19 1.24
N ARG A 183 -8.17 18.68 2.26
CA ARG A 183 -7.73 17.28 2.31
C ARG A 183 -8.54 16.56 3.37
N THR A 184 -9.31 15.56 2.94
CA THR A 184 -10.01 14.64 3.84
C THR A 184 -9.12 13.45 4.17
N ILE A 185 -9.03 13.12 5.44
CA ILE A 185 -8.33 11.94 5.96
C ILE A 185 -9.38 11.01 6.57
N TRP A 186 -9.66 9.94 5.87
CA TRP A 186 -10.53 8.82 6.21
C TRP A 186 -10.20 7.66 5.29
N ASN A 187 -9.64 6.59 5.82
CA ASN A 187 -9.18 5.46 5.00
C ASN A 187 -10.37 4.80 4.29
N ARG A 188 -10.23 4.53 3.01
CA ARG A 188 -11.25 3.84 2.24
C ARG A 188 -10.64 3.00 1.10
N ASP A 189 -11.38 2.02 0.63
CA ASP A 189 -11.12 1.36 -0.63
C ASP A 189 -11.37 2.35 -1.78
N ALA A 190 -10.27 2.81 -2.38
CA ALA A 190 -10.27 3.88 -3.38
C ALA A 190 -9.90 3.34 -4.76
N TYR A 191 -10.67 2.35 -5.25
CA TYR A 191 -10.46 1.73 -6.56
C TYR A 191 -10.28 2.80 -7.66
N LEU A 192 -9.32 2.58 -8.56
CA LEU A 192 -8.83 3.52 -9.55
C LEU A 192 -8.06 4.73 -8.98
N VAL A 193 -7.74 4.75 -7.69
CA VAL A 193 -6.94 5.83 -7.07
C VAL A 193 -7.37 7.23 -7.58
N PRO A 194 -8.64 7.64 -7.37
CA PRO A 194 -9.19 8.82 -8.00
C PRO A 194 -8.54 10.10 -7.49
N GLU A 195 -8.45 11.11 -8.37
CA GLU A 195 -7.86 12.41 -8.05
C GLU A 195 -8.75 13.21 -7.08
N GLY A 196 -8.11 13.94 -6.15
CA GLY A 196 -8.79 14.91 -5.28
C GLY A 196 -9.65 14.30 -4.17
N THR A 197 -9.64 12.97 -3.97
CA THR A 197 -10.42 12.27 -2.95
C THR A 197 -9.54 11.74 -1.81
N ASN A 198 -10.16 11.25 -0.72
CA ASN A 198 -9.47 10.47 0.29
C ASN A 198 -9.15 9.06 -0.23
N LEU A 199 -8.01 8.52 0.17
CA LEU A 199 -7.47 7.23 -0.28
C LEU A 199 -7.35 6.24 0.89
N TYR A 200 -6.34 5.36 0.82
CA TYR A 200 -6.19 4.20 1.71
C TYR A 200 -5.48 4.50 3.04
N GLY A 201 -4.81 5.65 3.17
CA GLY A 201 -3.90 5.93 4.30
C GLY A 201 -4.14 7.24 5.04
N ASP A 202 -3.77 7.24 6.34
CA ASP A 202 -3.86 8.39 7.25
C ASP A 202 -2.47 8.82 7.71
N HIS A 203 -1.98 9.95 7.17
CA HIS A 203 -0.68 10.56 7.48
C HIS A 203 -0.81 12.06 7.71
N PRO A 204 -1.29 12.52 8.87
CA PRO A 204 -1.57 13.94 9.15
C PRO A 204 -0.29 14.68 9.58
N VAL A 205 0.73 14.60 8.76
CA VAL A 205 2.01 15.30 8.89
C VAL A 205 2.21 16.23 7.71
N TYR A 206 2.63 17.47 7.97
CA TYR A 206 3.06 18.34 6.90
C TYR A 206 4.45 18.92 7.15
N TYR A 207 5.14 19.23 6.03
CA TYR A 207 6.40 19.96 5.99
C TYR A 207 6.11 21.35 5.44
N ASP A 208 6.52 22.39 6.16
CA ASP A 208 6.52 23.78 5.71
C ASP A 208 7.95 24.16 5.33
N HIS A 209 8.20 24.20 4.02
CA HIS A 209 9.51 24.53 3.47
C HIS A 209 9.59 26.02 3.18
N ARG A 210 10.51 26.70 3.86
CA ARG A 210 10.75 28.13 3.71
C ARG A 210 12.18 28.37 3.23
N GLN A 211 12.40 29.52 2.66
CA GLN A 211 13.70 29.89 2.04
C GLN A 211 14.93 29.58 2.92
N ASN A 212 14.83 29.70 4.23
CA ASN A 212 15.96 29.54 5.15
C ASN A 212 15.93 28.26 5.97
N ALA A 213 14.79 27.60 6.08
CA ALA A 213 14.63 26.39 6.88
C ALA A 213 13.29 25.70 6.63
N THR A 214 13.27 24.40 6.79
CA THR A 214 12.06 23.57 6.82
C THR A 214 11.71 23.23 8.26
N HIS A 215 10.41 23.10 8.56
CA HIS A 215 9.93 22.48 9.79
C HIS A 215 8.79 21.52 9.48
N GLY A 216 8.46 20.62 10.42
CA GLY A 216 7.35 19.70 10.30
C GLY A 216 6.38 19.85 11.46
N VAL A 217 5.09 19.57 11.18
CA VAL A 217 4.04 19.46 12.20
C VAL A 217 3.29 18.16 11.97
N PHE A 218 3.13 17.37 13.02
CA PHE A 218 2.40 16.12 12.99
C PHE A 218 1.29 16.15 14.05
N LEU A 219 0.06 15.84 13.65
CA LEU A 219 -1.09 15.66 14.54
C LEU A 219 -1.36 14.18 14.72
N LEU A 220 -1.14 13.62 15.91
CA LEU A 220 -1.49 12.25 16.23
C LEU A 220 -2.98 12.16 16.58
N ASN A 221 -3.80 11.85 15.61
CA ASN A 221 -5.25 11.69 15.73
C ASN A 221 -5.73 10.70 14.65
N SER A 222 -6.59 9.75 15.00
CA SER A 222 -7.13 8.73 14.09
C SER A 222 -8.60 8.94 13.72
N ASN A 223 -9.24 10.00 14.23
CA ASN A 223 -10.59 10.36 13.81
C ASN A 223 -10.59 10.92 12.38
N GLY A 224 -11.67 10.74 11.68
CA GLY A 224 -11.87 11.39 10.39
C GLY A 224 -11.70 12.91 10.49
N MET A 225 -11.07 13.53 9.49
CA MET A 225 -10.84 14.97 9.51
C MET A 225 -10.78 15.58 8.11
N ASP A 226 -11.15 16.86 8.02
CA ASP A 226 -10.84 17.73 6.90
C ASP A 226 -9.73 18.71 7.30
N ILE A 227 -8.66 18.75 6.53
CA ILE A 227 -7.60 19.75 6.68
C ILE A 227 -7.74 20.74 5.54
N LYS A 228 -7.98 22.02 5.88
CA LYS A 228 -8.21 23.10 4.91
C LYS A 228 -7.01 24.02 4.83
N ILE A 229 -6.62 24.41 3.62
CA ILE A 229 -5.62 25.44 3.37
C ILE A 229 -6.27 26.51 2.52
N ASP A 230 -6.40 27.73 3.06
CA ASP A 230 -7.14 28.79 2.40
C ASP A 230 -6.56 30.18 2.72
N THR A 231 -7.03 31.17 1.98
CA THR A 231 -6.68 32.60 2.11
C THR A 231 -7.81 33.44 2.71
N THR A 232 -8.99 32.89 2.93
CA THR A 232 -10.13 33.60 3.51
C THR A 232 -9.84 34.02 4.96
N GLY A 233 -9.78 35.33 5.20
CA GLY A 233 -9.40 35.87 6.50
C GLY A 233 -7.89 35.88 6.79
N GLY A 234 -7.04 35.57 5.79
CA GLY A 234 -5.59 35.42 5.87
C GLY A 234 -5.15 34.01 5.51
N GLN A 235 -3.91 33.85 5.04
CA GLN A 235 -3.35 32.56 4.69
C GLN A 235 -3.25 31.65 5.93
N HIS A 236 -3.91 30.48 5.90
CA HIS A 236 -3.98 29.59 7.05
C HIS A 236 -4.08 28.11 6.66
N LEU A 237 -3.78 27.24 7.62
CA LEU A 237 -4.14 25.82 7.63
C LEU A 237 -5.08 25.57 8.81
N GLU A 238 -6.16 24.83 8.58
CA GLU A 238 -7.16 24.53 9.60
C GLU A 238 -7.47 23.04 9.65
N TYR A 239 -7.34 22.46 10.84
CA TYR A 239 -7.82 21.13 11.16
C TYR A 239 -9.27 21.18 11.60
N ASN A 240 -10.10 20.29 11.04
CA ASN A 240 -11.50 20.07 11.38
C ASN A 240 -11.68 18.58 11.61
N THR A 241 -11.59 18.11 12.85
CA THR A 241 -11.65 16.69 13.19
C THR A 241 -12.99 16.30 13.79
N LEU A 242 -13.43 15.06 13.53
CA LEU A 242 -14.66 14.49 14.09
C LEU A 242 -14.55 14.18 15.60
N GLY A 243 -13.40 14.37 16.20
CA GLY A 243 -13.16 14.09 17.62
C GLY A 243 -11.69 13.93 17.96
N GLY A 244 -11.41 13.19 19.02
CA GLY A 244 -10.06 12.99 19.53
C GLY A 244 -9.48 14.20 20.24
N VAL A 245 -8.19 14.13 20.54
CA VAL A 245 -7.43 15.19 21.21
C VAL A 245 -6.48 15.89 20.23
N LEU A 246 -5.99 17.06 20.58
CA LEU A 246 -4.89 17.72 19.87
C LEU A 246 -3.57 17.23 20.46
N ASP A 247 -2.92 16.28 19.77
CA ASP A 247 -1.65 15.67 20.12
C ASP A 247 -0.62 16.03 19.04
N LEU A 248 0.06 17.18 19.22
CA LEU A 248 0.86 17.85 18.20
C LEU A 248 2.35 17.72 18.45
N TYR A 249 3.08 17.26 17.43
CA TYR A 249 4.56 17.25 17.44
C TYR A 249 5.09 18.29 16.47
N PHE A 250 5.98 19.16 16.96
CA PHE A 250 6.68 20.18 16.18
C PHE A 250 8.14 19.78 16.01
N LEU A 251 8.61 19.75 14.77
CA LEU A 251 9.92 19.28 14.35
C LEU A 251 10.68 20.47 13.75
N SER A 252 11.79 20.84 14.38
CA SER A 252 12.46 22.10 14.01
C SER A 252 13.21 22.09 12.69
N GLY A 253 13.55 20.93 12.15
CA GLY A 253 14.46 20.81 11.02
C GLY A 253 15.91 21.19 11.40
N PRO A 254 16.63 22.12 10.73
CA PRO A 254 16.16 23.08 9.71
C PRO A 254 16.15 22.59 8.26
N THR A 255 16.74 21.45 7.92
CA THR A 255 16.69 20.92 6.56
C THR A 255 15.53 19.94 6.39
N PRO A 256 15.00 19.74 5.16
CA PRO A 256 13.95 18.75 4.93
C PRO A 256 14.33 17.33 5.38
N VAL A 257 15.58 16.92 5.12
CA VAL A 257 16.12 15.62 5.59
C VAL A 257 16.09 15.54 7.11
N GLN A 258 16.45 16.60 7.83
CA GLN A 258 16.41 16.60 9.30
C GLN A 258 14.98 16.56 9.84
N VAL A 259 14.00 17.16 9.16
CA VAL A 259 12.58 16.99 9.51
C VAL A 259 12.16 15.54 9.38
N ALA A 260 12.52 14.88 8.27
CA ALA A 260 12.25 13.46 8.05
C ALA A 260 12.89 12.57 9.14
N GLN A 261 14.14 12.85 9.51
CA GLN A 261 14.85 12.18 10.61
C GLN A 261 14.12 12.37 11.95
N GLN A 262 13.72 13.60 12.26
CA GLN A 262 13.01 13.95 13.50
C GLN A 262 11.61 13.32 13.53
N TYR A 263 10.93 13.27 12.39
CA TYR A 263 9.63 12.58 12.27
C TYR A 263 9.78 11.06 12.50
N SER A 264 10.83 10.44 11.95
CA SER A 264 11.11 9.01 12.18
C SER A 264 11.42 8.68 13.65
N GLU A 265 11.85 9.67 14.46
CA GLU A 265 12.00 9.50 15.91
C GLU A 265 10.63 9.50 16.64
N VAL A 266 9.60 10.07 16.04
CA VAL A 266 8.24 10.09 16.58
C VAL A 266 7.49 8.82 16.19
N VAL A 267 7.46 8.50 14.89
CA VAL A 267 6.65 7.39 14.36
C VAL A 267 7.37 6.04 14.37
N GLY A 268 8.64 6.02 14.74
CA GLY A 268 9.50 4.84 14.70
C GLY A 268 10.31 4.75 13.40
N LYS A 269 11.45 4.07 13.48
CA LYS A 269 12.32 3.82 12.33
C LYS A 269 11.71 2.78 11.40
N SER A 270 11.86 2.98 10.10
CA SER A 270 11.33 2.04 9.10
C SER A 270 11.98 0.67 9.20
N ALA A 271 11.21 -0.39 8.91
CA ALA A 271 11.73 -1.75 8.84
C ALA A 271 12.77 -1.88 7.73
N LEU A 272 13.84 -2.62 7.99
CA LEU A 272 14.77 -3.04 6.94
C LEU A 272 14.21 -4.30 6.26
N MET A 273 13.83 -4.17 5.00
CA MET A 273 13.30 -5.28 4.21
C MET A 273 14.42 -6.27 3.84
N PRO A 274 14.09 -7.55 3.57
CA PRO A 274 15.09 -8.48 3.05
C PRO A 274 15.64 -7.99 1.71
N TYR A 275 16.91 -8.24 1.44
CA TYR A 275 17.60 -7.78 0.23
C TYR A 275 16.92 -8.24 -1.06
N TRP A 276 16.41 -9.47 -1.09
CA TRP A 276 15.68 -10.00 -2.25
C TRP A 276 14.38 -9.24 -2.55
N GLY A 277 13.74 -8.64 -1.53
CA GLY A 277 12.54 -7.83 -1.72
C GLY A 277 12.72 -6.63 -2.66
N PHE A 278 13.96 -6.19 -2.89
CA PHE A 278 14.28 -5.14 -3.86
C PHE A 278 14.43 -5.67 -5.31
N GLY A 279 14.28 -6.97 -5.54
CA GLY A 279 14.23 -7.55 -6.88
C GLY A 279 12.96 -7.16 -7.65
N PHE A 280 12.74 -7.78 -8.80
CA PHE A 280 11.52 -7.57 -9.60
C PHE A 280 10.43 -8.59 -9.22
N HIS A 281 9.22 -8.11 -9.01
CA HIS A 281 8.04 -8.88 -8.61
C HIS A 281 6.99 -8.92 -9.72
N GLN A 282 6.37 -10.08 -9.92
CA GLN A 282 5.24 -10.27 -10.83
C GLN A 282 4.01 -10.74 -10.07
N CYS A 283 2.89 -10.05 -10.28
CA CYS A 283 1.56 -10.39 -9.79
C CYS A 283 0.52 -10.24 -10.89
N ARG A 284 -0.63 -10.89 -10.75
CA ARG A 284 -1.86 -10.62 -11.50
C ARG A 284 -3.05 -11.22 -10.77
N TYR A 285 -4.15 -10.45 -10.68
CA TYR A 285 -5.47 -10.96 -10.35
C TYR A 285 -6.09 -11.60 -11.59
N GLY A 286 -6.61 -12.80 -11.46
CA GLY A 286 -7.25 -13.55 -12.55
C GLY A 286 -6.40 -14.70 -13.11
N MET A 287 -5.44 -15.23 -12.32
CA MET A 287 -4.76 -16.49 -12.67
C MET A 287 -5.77 -17.64 -12.63
N GLN A 288 -5.94 -18.33 -13.74
CA GLN A 288 -6.90 -19.41 -13.86
C GLN A 288 -6.61 -20.57 -12.89
N ASP A 289 -5.34 -20.95 -12.77
CA ASP A 289 -4.87 -22.06 -11.94
C ASP A 289 -3.35 -22.02 -11.74
N ILE A 290 -2.84 -23.02 -11.03
CA ILE A 290 -1.42 -23.18 -10.73
C ILE A 290 -0.56 -23.36 -11.99
N TYR A 291 -1.11 -23.92 -13.08
CA TYR A 291 -0.37 -24.09 -14.33
C TYR A 291 -0.11 -22.72 -14.98
N GLU A 292 -1.07 -21.81 -14.96
CA GLU A 292 -0.87 -20.46 -15.50
C GLU A 292 0.18 -19.70 -14.70
N VAL A 293 0.22 -19.84 -13.37
CA VAL A 293 1.28 -19.27 -12.53
C VAL A 293 2.64 -19.79 -12.97
N ALA A 294 2.77 -21.10 -13.18
CA ALA A 294 4.01 -21.72 -13.67
C ALA A 294 4.38 -21.27 -15.09
N GLU A 295 3.39 -21.10 -15.97
CA GLU A 295 3.59 -20.55 -17.33
C GLU A 295 4.17 -19.12 -17.30
N VAL A 296 3.69 -18.27 -16.42
CA VAL A 296 4.21 -16.90 -16.25
C VAL A 296 5.68 -16.94 -15.87
N VAL A 297 6.05 -17.77 -14.86
CA VAL A 297 7.46 -17.95 -14.44
C VAL A 297 8.33 -18.45 -15.59
N ALA A 298 7.87 -19.46 -16.33
CA ALA A 298 8.60 -20.02 -17.47
C ALA A 298 8.75 -19.00 -18.61
N ASN A 299 7.73 -18.17 -18.87
CA ASN A 299 7.75 -17.17 -19.92
C ASN A 299 8.74 -16.03 -19.60
N TYR A 300 8.83 -15.56 -18.34
CA TYR A 300 9.87 -14.62 -17.92
C TYR A 300 11.28 -15.19 -18.16
N SER A 301 11.49 -16.46 -17.75
CA SER A 301 12.76 -17.15 -17.98
C SER A 301 13.08 -17.27 -19.48
N SER A 302 12.11 -17.69 -20.30
CA SER A 302 12.27 -17.84 -21.75
C SER A 302 12.50 -16.49 -22.46
N ALA A 303 11.91 -15.42 -21.95
CA ALA A 303 12.13 -14.08 -22.44
C ALA A 303 13.48 -13.48 -21.99
N GLY A 304 14.19 -14.11 -21.05
CA GLY A 304 15.42 -13.59 -20.47
C GLY A 304 15.21 -12.28 -19.69
N ILE A 305 14.08 -12.18 -18.99
CA ILE A 305 13.78 -11.09 -18.07
C ILE A 305 13.92 -11.64 -16.65
N PRO A 306 14.81 -11.09 -15.81
CA PRO A 306 14.97 -11.52 -14.43
C PRO A 306 13.64 -11.40 -13.66
N LEU A 307 13.31 -12.45 -12.90
CA LEU A 307 12.16 -12.51 -12.01
C LEU A 307 12.63 -12.96 -10.63
N GLU A 308 12.45 -12.12 -9.62
CA GLU A 308 12.80 -12.46 -8.24
C GLU A 308 11.66 -13.17 -7.52
N THR A 309 10.44 -12.63 -7.67
CA THR A 309 9.31 -13.08 -6.88
C THR A 309 8.06 -13.24 -7.74
N MET A 310 7.42 -14.39 -7.61
CA MET A 310 6.09 -14.65 -8.18
C MET A 310 5.01 -14.51 -7.11
N TRP A 311 3.92 -13.82 -7.42
CA TRP A 311 2.78 -13.62 -6.52
C TRP A 311 1.54 -14.27 -7.08
N THR A 312 0.65 -14.72 -6.19
CA THR A 312 -0.71 -15.12 -6.53
C THR A 312 -1.70 -14.32 -5.68
N ASP A 313 -2.64 -13.69 -6.35
CA ASP A 313 -3.76 -12.93 -5.78
C ASP A 313 -4.81 -13.88 -5.20
N ILE A 314 -6.01 -13.40 -4.84
CA ILE A 314 -7.14 -14.18 -4.26
C ILE A 314 -7.53 -15.41 -5.08
N ASP A 315 -6.99 -15.60 -6.29
CA ASP A 315 -7.29 -16.71 -7.20
C ASP A 315 -6.98 -18.08 -6.63
N TYR A 316 -6.00 -18.18 -5.71
CA TYR A 316 -5.65 -19.44 -5.08
C TYR A 316 -6.68 -19.91 -4.07
N MET A 317 -7.52 -18.99 -3.54
CA MET A 317 -8.47 -19.26 -2.48
C MET A 317 -9.71 -20.01 -2.99
N TYR A 318 -10.14 -21.03 -2.26
CA TYR A 318 -11.41 -21.68 -2.54
C TYR A 318 -12.59 -20.73 -2.25
N LEU A 319 -13.32 -20.35 -3.30
CA LEU A 319 -14.42 -19.38 -3.21
C LEU A 319 -14.02 -18.09 -2.44
N ARG A 320 -12.81 -17.62 -2.65
CA ARG A 320 -12.26 -16.40 -2.04
C ARG A 320 -12.14 -16.44 -0.51
N ARG A 321 -12.26 -17.62 0.12
CA ARG A 321 -12.12 -17.78 1.58
C ARG A 321 -10.66 -17.75 1.99
N VAL A 322 -10.31 -16.84 2.88
CA VAL A 322 -8.93 -16.74 3.42
C VAL A 322 -8.52 -18.04 4.12
N PHE A 323 -7.24 -18.36 4.08
CA PHE A 323 -6.65 -19.60 4.62
C PHE A 323 -7.21 -20.88 3.99
N THR A 324 -7.55 -20.83 2.70
CA THR A 324 -7.93 -22.02 1.93
C THR A 324 -7.21 -22.04 0.58
N LEU A 325 -7.04 -23.24 0.03
CA LEU A 325 -6.66 -23.44 -1.37
C LEU A 325 -7.86 -23.98 -2.14
N ASP A 326 -8.01 -23.56 -3.39
CA ASP A 326 -8.92 -24.22 -4.31
C ASP A 326 -8.35 -25.61 -4.69
N PRO A 327 -8.98 -26.71 -4.25
CA PRO A 327 -8.38 -28.03 -4.38
C PRO A 327 -8.30 -28.53 -5.83
N ALA A 328 -9.08 -27.91 -6.74
CA ALA A 328 -9.10 -28.28 -8.14
C ALA A 328 -8.14 -27.45 -8.99
N ARG A 329 -7.99 -26.16 -8.68
CA ARG A 329 -7.17 -25.23 -9.46
C ARG A 329 -5.79 -24.97 -8.85
N PHE A 330 -5.70 -25.01 -7.52
CA PHE A 330 -4.47 -24.80 -6.73
C PHE A 330 -4.27 -25.94 -5.71
N PRO A 331 -4.21 -27.22 -6.16
CA PRO A 331 -3.99 -28.34 -5.24
C PRO A 331 -2.67 -28.18 -4.49
N LEU A 332 -2.68 -28.37 -3.18
CA LEU A 332 -1.54 -28.10 -2.29
C LEU A 332 -0.24 -28.76 -2.77
N GLN A 333 -0.31 -29.99 -3.27
CA GLN A 333 0.87 -30.70 -3.78
C GLN A 333 1.53 -29.94 -4.94
N LEU A 334 0.75 -29.40 -5.89
CA LEU A 334 1.29 -28.64 -7.00
C LEU A 334 1.77 -27.25 -6.57
N VAL A 335 1.06 -26.59 -5.62
CA VAL A 335 1.54 -25.33 -5.05
C VAL A 335 2.90 -25.53 -4.39
N ARG A 336 3.09 -26.59 -3.61
CA ARG A 336 4.38 -26.90 -2.99
C ARG A 336 5.47 -27.17 -4.03
N VAL A 337 5.16 -27.93 -5.06
CA VAL A 337 6.09 -28.17 -6.18
C VAL A 337 6.46 -26.87 -6.90
N LEU A 338 5.50 -25.95 -7.11
CA LEU A 338 5.80 -24.61 -7.64
C LEU A 338 6.81 -23.88 -6.75
N VAL A 339 6.55 -23.84 -5.44
CA VAL A 339 7.43 -23.17 -4.46
C VAL A 339 8.82 -23.81 -4.45
N ASP A 340 8.90 -25.14 -4.45
CA ASP A 340 10.18 -25.87 -4.53
C ASP A 340 10.97 -25.51 -5.81
N VAL A 341 10.28 -25.39 -6.95
CA VAL A 341 10.89 -24.97 -8.22
C VAL A 341 11.40 -23.52 -8.12
N LEU A 342 10.63 -22.61 -7.55
CA LEU A 342 11.03 -21.22 -7.34
C LEU A 342 12.27 -21.16 -6.42
N HIS A 343 12.22 -21.82 -5.26
CA HIS A 343 13.33 -21.85 -4.30
C HIS A 343 14.60 -22.47 -4.92
N SER A 344 14.47 -23.54 -5.71
CA SER A 344 15.61 -24.13 -6.42
C SER A 344 16.28 -23.17 -7.41
N ARG A 345 15.54 -22.17 -7.90
CA ARG A 345 16.00 -21.09 -8.77
C ARG A 345 16.39 -19.83 -7.99
N GLN A 346 16.34 -19.87 -6.66
CA GLN A 346 16.59 -18.72 -5.77
C GLN A 346 15.56 -17.60 -6.00
N GLN A 347 14.34 -17.98 -6.35
CA GLN A 347 13.17 -17.12 -6.50
C GLN A 347 12.24 -17.30 -5.29
N HIS A 348 11.30 -16.37 -5.11
CA HIS A 348 10.43 -16.32 -3.95
C HIS A 348 8.94 -16.38 -4.34
N TYR A 349 8.09 -16.75 -3.37
CA TYR A 349 6.66 -16.86 -3.57
C TYR A 349 5.87 -16.08 -2.51
N ILE A 350 4.88 -15.31 -2.95
CA ILE A 350 4.02 -14.47 -2.11
C ILE A 350 2.56 -14.73 -2.48
N VAL A 351 1.70 -14.72 -1.47
CA VAL A 351 0.25 -14.72 -1.67
C VAL A 351 -0.41 -13.61 -0.86
N MET A 352 -1.64 -13.28 -1.21
CA MET A 352 -2.46 -12.25 -0.60
C MET A 352 -3.33 -12.85 0.52
N VAL A 353 -3.61 -12.06 1.58
CA VAL A 353 -4.57 -12.37 2.65
C VAL A 353 -5.38 -11.12 3.00
N ASP A 354 -6.70 -11.23 2.97
CA ASP A 354 -7.64 -10.21 3.43
C ASP A 354 -7.96 -10.34 4.93
N PRO A 355 -8.41 -9.28 5.61
CA PRO A 355 -8.96 -9.38 6.96
C PRO A 355 -10.34 -10.04 6.99
N ALA A 356 -11.08 -10.00 5.89
CA ALA A 356 -12.46 -10.43 5.78
C ALA A 356 -12.57 -11.97 5.71
N VAL A 357 -13.01 -12.58 6.83
CA VAL A 357 -13.17 -14.03 6.98
C VAL A 357 -14.59 -14.42 6.59
N ALA A 358 -14.78 -15.38 5.65
CA ALA A 358 -16.10 -15.81 5.22
C ALA A 358 -16.97 -16.27 6.40
N TYR A 359 -18.19 -15.73 6.53
CA TYR A 359 -19.15 -16.12 7.57
C TYR A 359 -19.80 -17.46 7.21
N GLN A 360 -19.04 -18.54 7.32
CA GLN A 360 -19.44 -19.89 6.92
C GLN A 360 -18.77 -20.93 7.83
N ASP A 361 -19.27 -22.16 7.82
CA ASP A 361 -18.68 -23.27 8.54
C ASP A 361 -17.40 -23.77 7.85
N TYR A 362 -16.25 -23.28 8.29
CA TYR A 362 -14.93 -23.74 7.89
C TYR A 362 -13.88 -23.37 8.96
N PRO A 363 -12.69 -23.99 8.97
CA PRO A 363 -11.73 -23.87 10.06
C PRO A 363 -11.41 -22.44 10.49
N ALA A 364 -11.03 -21.56 9.57
CA ALA A 364 -10.62 -20.20 9.93
C ALA A 364 -11.76 -19.39 10.57
N PHE A 365 -13.01 -19.55 10.11
CA PHE A 365 -14.15 -18.91 10.79
C PHE A 365 -14.40 -19.50 12.18
N ASN A 366 -14.42 -20.82 12.29
CA ASN A 366 -14.73 -21.51 13.53
C ASN A 366 -13.69 -21.21 14.63
N ASN A 367 -12.40 -21.17 14.25
CA ASN A 367 -11.30 -20.81 15.14
C ASN A 367 -11.35 -19.34 15.57
N GLY A 368 -11.89 -18.47 14.71
CA GLY A 368 -11.91 -17.02 14.90
C GLY A 368 -13.16 -16.43 15.55
N VAL A 369 -14.21 -17.23 15.85
CA VAL A 369 -15.52 -16.72 16.30
C VAL A 369 -15.44 -15.74 17.47
N ASP A 370 -14.55 -16.00 18.41
CA ASP A 370 -14.34 -15.12 19.58
C ASP A 370 -13.49 -13.88 19.26
N SER A 371 -12.79 -13.88 18.14
CA SER A 371 -11.88 -12.80 17.72
C SER A 371 -12.52 -11.81 16.76
N PHE A 372 -13.76 -12.04 16.32
CA PHE A 372 -14.45 -11.15 15.40
C PHE A 372 -15.21 -10.02 16.10
N LEU A 373 -15.32 -8.89 15.41
CA LEU A 373 -16.16 -7.76 15.78
C LEU A 373 -17.60 -8.18 16.02
N LYS A 374 -18.24 -7.57 17.01
CA LYS A 374 -19.61 -7.91 17.41
C LYS A 374 -20.50 -6.67 17.40
N THR A 375 -21.72 -6.86 16.95
CA THR A 375 -22.78 -5.87 17.08
C THR A 375 -23.20 -5.71 18.55
N SER A 376 -23.94 -4.66 18.87
CA SER A 376 -24.40 -4.33 20.23
C SER A 376 -25.20 -5.45 20.90
N ASN A 377 -25.86 -6.33 20.13
CA ASN A 377 -26.58 -7.51 20.67
C ASN A 377 -25.65 -8.72 20.90
N GLY A 378 -24.35 -8.61 20.66
CA GLY A 378 -23.35 -9.66 20.87
C GLY A 378 -23.20 -10.67 19.72
N SER A 379 -23.94 -10.51 18.62
CA SER A 379 -23.74 -11.32 17.40
C SER A 379 -22.51 -10.84 16.65
N VAL A 380 -21.88 -11.73 15.88
CA VAL A 380 -20.78 -11.34 14.97
C VAL A 380 -21.30 -10.34 13.96
N TYR A 381 -20.56 -9.23 13.78
CA TYR A 381 -20.83 -8.25 12.71
C TYR A 381 -20.61 -8.88 11.34
N LYS A 382 -21.49 -8.58 10.41
CA LYS A 382 -21.44 -9.10 9.04
C LYS A 382 -21.31 -7.97 8.04
N GLY A 383 -20.34 -8.07 7.16
CA GLY A 383 -20.24 -7.28 5.94
C GLY A 383 -20.23 -8.18 4.71
N VAL A 384 -19.82 -7.63 3.57
CA VAL A 384 -19.67 -8.32 2.29
C VAL A 384 -18.33 -7.95 1.68
N VAL A 385 -17.52 -8.97 1.38
CA VAL A 385 -16.27 -8.84 0.62
C VAL A 385 -16.18 -10.03 -0.33
N TRP A 386 -15.06 -10.31 -0.93
CA TRP A 386 -14.85 -11.33 -1.95
C TRP A 386 -15.50 -12.71 -1.68
N PRO A 387 -15.48 -13.29 -0.46
CA PRO A 387 -16.13 -14.58 -0.21
C PRO A 387 -17.63 -14.47 0.03
N GLY A 388 -18.25 -13.34 -0.23
CA GLY A 388 -19.64 -13.02 0.09
C GLY A 388 -19.78 -12.46 1.50
N VAL A 389 -20.69 -13.01 2.32
CA VAL A 389 -20.87 -12.55 3.72
C VAL A 389 -19.64 -12.84 4.54
N THR A 390 -19.12 -11.82 5.26
CA THR A 390 -17.85 -11.89 6.01
C THR A 390 -17.97 -11.39 7.43
N ALA A 391 -17.07 -11.89 8.28
CA ALA A 391 -16.75 -11.37 9.60
C ALA A 391 -15.37 -10.70 9.57
N PHE A 392 -15.13 -9.77 10.49
CA PHE A 392 -13.89 -8.97 10.55
C PHE A 392 -13.21 -9.15 11.91
N PRO A 393 -11.90 -9.41 11.98
CA PRO A 393 -11.15 -9.49 13.22
C PRO A 393 -11.21 -8.18 14.03
N ASP A 394 -11.36 -8.32 15.36
CA ASP A 394 -11.20 -7.24 16.31
C ASP A 394 -9.73 -7.17 16.75
N TRP A 395 -8.93 -6.33 16.13
CA TRP A 395 -7.50 -6.22 16.40
C TRP A 395 -7.17 -5.69 17.81
N PHE A 396 -8.12 -5.06 18.50
CA PHE A 396 -7.94 -4.65 19.89
C PHE A 396 -8.04 -5.82 20.88
N LYS A 397 -8.61 -6.94 20.46
CA LYS A 397 -8.77 -8.09 21.33
C LYS A 397 -7.49 -8.94 21.39
N PRO A 398 -6.90 -9.17 22.57
CA PRO A 398 -5.62 -9.91 22.68
C PRO A 398 -5.65 -11.33 22.07
N SER A 399 -6.80 -12.01 22.13
CA SER A 399 -6.97 -13.34 21.52
C SER A 399 -6.89 -13.35 20.00
N THR A 400 -7.11 -12.21 19.36
CA THR A 400 -7.05 -12.08 17.89
C THR A 400 -5.64 -12.32 17.36
N GLN A 401 -4.61 -11.87 18.07
CA GLN A 401 -3.22 -12.18 17.70
C GLN A 401 -2.96 -13.69 17.73
N THR A 402 -3.40 -14.38 18.79
CA THR A 402 -3.23 -15.85 18.90
C THR A 402 -4.00 -16.58 17.79
N TYR A 403 -5.21 -16.13 17.48
CA TYR A 403 -5.98 -16.66 16.35
C TYR A 403 -5.21 -16.50 15.03
N TRP A 404 -4.72 -15.30 14.75
CA TRP A 404 -3.99 -14.97 13.52
C TRP A 404 -2.69 -15.76 13.40
N ASP A 405 -1.92 -15.86 14.49
CA ASP A 405 -0.69 -16.67 14.56
C ASP A 405 -0.97 -18.15 14.25
N ASN A 406 -2.05 -18.71 14.78
CA ASN A 406 -2.43 -20.11 14.56
C ASN A 406 -2.85 -20.39 13.12
N GLU A 407 -3.63 -19.49 12.50
CA GLU A 407 -4.01 -19.62 11.10
C GLU A 407 -2.77 -19.54 10.19
N PHE A 408 -1.84 -18.62 10.47
CA PHE A 408 -0.58 -18.51 9.75
C PHE A 408 0.31 -19.76 9.94
N ALA A 409 0.45 -20.24 11.15
CA ALA A 409 1.26 -21.41 11.45
C ALA A 409 0.71 -22.68 10.75
N SER A 410 -0.60 -22.79 10.65
CA SER A 410 -1.27 -23.92 10.01
C SER A 410 -1.23 -23.81 8.48
N PHE A 411 -1.78 -22.72 7.93
CA PHE A 411 -1.94 -22.59 6.49
C PHE A 411 -0.62 -22.34 5.75
N PHE A 412 0.26 -21.54 6.33
CA PHE A 412 1.57 -21.22 5.78
C PHE A 412 2.70 -22.06 6.35
N SER A 413 2.39 -23.25 6.89
CA SER A 413 3.41 -24.18 7.38
C SER A 413 4.44 -24.48 6.28
N PRO A 414 5.75 -24.35 6.54
CA PRO A 414 6.78 -24.67 5.57
C PRO A 414 6.88 -26.17 5.30
N THR A 415 6.35 -27.03 6.20
CA THR A 415 6.39 -28.49 6.06
C THR A 415 5.14 -29.05 5.41
N ASP A 416 3.95 -28.54 5.76
CA ASP A 416 2.66 -29.16 5.40
C ASP A 416 1.71 -28.18 4.68
N GLY A 417 1.99 -26.88 4.68
CA GLY A 417 1.15 -25.83 4.12
C GLY A 417 1.76 -25.16 2.88
N VAL A 418 1.33 -23.94 2.62
CA VAL A 418 1.88 -23.07 1.57
C VAL A 418 3.11 -22.34 2.11
N ASP A 419 4.29 -22.71 1.66
CA ASP A 419 5.55 -22.14 2.15
C ASP A 419 5.87 -20.78 1.49
N ILE A 420 5.21 -19.72 1.95
CA ILE A 420 5.43 -18.36 1.46
C ILE A 420 6.70 -17.73 2.05
N ASP A 421 7.34 -16.84 1.28
CA ASP A 421 8.53 -16.08 1.71
C ASP A 421 8.18 -14.72 2.30
N ALA A 422 7.10 -14.11 1.82
CA ALA A 422 6.58 -12.85 2.29
C ALA A 422 5.05 -12.83 2.16
N LEU A 423 4.43 -11.73 2.56
CA LEU A 423 2.99 -11.60 2.63
C LEU A 423 2.50 -10.33 1.94
N TRP A 424 1.34 -10.40 1.31
CA TRP A 424 0.55 -9.26 0.89
C TRP A 424 -0.75 -9.23 1.67
N ILE A 425 -1.08 -8.08 2.26
CA ILE A 425 -2.36 -7.84 2.94
C ILE A 425 -3.10 -6.71 2.25
N ASP A 426 -4.37 -6.95 1.96
CA ASP A 426 -5.23 -6.07 1.19
C ASP A 426 -6.59 -5.90 1.88
N MET A 427 -7.43 -5.00 1.38
CA MET A 427 -8.80 -4.75 1.85
C MET A 427 -8.89 -4.34 3.33
N ASN A 428 -7.81 -3.84 3.89
CA ASN A 428 -7.63 -3.61 5.31
C ASN A 428 -7.84 -2.16 5.77
N GLU A 429 -8.66 -1.38 5.06
CA GLU A 429 -9.14 -0.04 5.43
C GLU A 429 -10.04 -0.02 6.69
N ALA A 430 -11.01 -0.90 6.95
CA ALA A 430 -11.46 -2.12 6.30
C ALA A 430 -12.41 -1.87 5.14
N SER A 431 -12.20 -2.56 4.01
CA SER A 431 -13.14 -2.53 2.89
C SER A 431 -14.38 -3.40 3.15
N ASN A 432 -15.54 -2.93 2.72
CA ASN A 432 -16.81 -3.63 2.78
C ASN A 432 -17.64 -3.26 1.55
N PHE A 433 -17.98 -4.21 0.71
CA PHE A 433 -18.75 -3.95 -0.52
C PHE A 433 -20.19 -3.56 -0.26
N CYS A 434 -20.69 -3.83 0.95
CA CYS A 434 -22.06 -3.48 1.35
C CYS A 434 -22.18 -1.98 1.62
N SER A 435 -23.19 -1.35 1.03
CA SER A 435 -23.50 0.03 1.33
C SER A 435 -24.21 0.13 2.68
N TYR A 436 -23.89 1.19 3.45
CA TYR A 436 -24.56 1.47 4.72
C TYR A 436 -26.02 1.87 4.52
N PRO A 437 -26.97 1.40 5.36
CA PRO A 437 -26.83 0.37 6.37
C PRO A 437 -26.95 -1.04 5.77
N CYS A 438 -25.98 -1.87 5.92
CA CYS A 438 -25.93 -3.24 5.38
C CYS A 438 -26.98 -4.15 6.05
N LEU A 439 -28.26 -3.98 5.71
CA LEU A 439 -29.38 -4.66 6.39
C LEU A 439 -29.52 -6.12 6.02
N ASN A 440 -29.09 -6.51 4.81
CA ASN A 440 -29.17 -7.87 4.31
C ASN A 440 -27.89 -8.22 3.54
N PRO A 441 -26.80 -8.53 4.24
CA PRO A 441 -25.53 -8.86 3.59
C PRO A 441 -25.62 -10.09 2.68
N GLU A 442 -26.51 -11.05 2.97
CA GLU A 442 -26.74 -12.22 2.13
C GLU A 442 -27.33 -11.84 0.74
N LEU A 443 -28.26 -10.90 0.71
CA LEU A 443 -28.81 -10.38 -0.54
C LEU A 443 -27.80 -9.52 -1.29
N GLU A 444 -27.05 -8.70 -0.58
CA GLU A 444 -26.04 -7.84 -1.19
C GLU A 444 -24.93 -8.66 -1.84
N ALA A 445 -24.36 -9.64 -1.14
CA ALA A 445 -23.36 -10.57 -1.67
C ALA A 445 -23.86 -11.26 -2.96
N LYS A 446 -25.09 -11.70 -2.95
CA LYS A 446 -25.71 -12.32 -4.13
C LYS A 446 -25.88 -11.32 -5.29
N THR A 447 -26.30 -10.08 -5.01
CA THR A 447 -26.48 -9.01 -6.01
C THR A 447 -25.15 -8.65 -6.67
N LEU A 448 -24.08 -8.63 -5.90
CA LEU A 448 -22.71 -8.40 -6.36
C LEU A 448 -22.10 -9.61 -7.08
N GLY A 449 -22.65 -10.80 -6.88
CA GLY A 449 -22.13 -12.05 -7.43
C GLY A 449 -20.94 -12.61 -6.64
N ASP A 450 -20.86 -12.27 -5.34
CA ASP A 450 -19.78 -12.73 -4.46
C ASP A 450 -20.19 -13.99 -3.65
N PRO A 451 -19.31 -14.99 -3.59
CA PRO A 451 -18.03 -15.09 -4.31
C PRO A 451 -18.23 -15.28 -5.82
N PRO A 452 -17.34 -14.74 -6.66
CA PRO A 452 -17.42 -14.94 -8.09
C PRO A 452 -17.22 -16.42 -8.44
N ARG A 453 -17.90 -16.86 -9.49
CA ARG A 453 -17.75 -18.24 -9.96
C ARG A 453 -16.31 -18.47 -10.43
N PRO A 454 -15.62 -19.50 -9.95
CA PRO A 454 -14.28 -19.82 -10.40
C PRO A 454 -14.21 -20.15 -11.89
N PRO A 455 -13.07 -19.89 -12.57
CA PRO A 455 -12.86 -20.33 -13.94
C PRO A 455 -12.94 -21.87 -14.07
N PRO A 456 -13.19 -22.40 -15.28
CA PRO A 456 -13.20 -23.84 -15.50
C PRO A 456 -11.91 -24.51 -15.07
N VAL A 457 -12.02 -25.71 -14.49
CA VAL A 457 -10.86 -26.51 -14.08
C VAL A 457 -10.18 -27.11 -15.30
N ARG A 458 -8.85 -26.99 -15.38
CA ARG A 458 -8.01 -27.70 -16.35
C ARG A 458 -7.40 -28.95 -15.71
N LEU A 459 -7.28 -30.03 -16.47
CA LEU A 459 -6.61 -31.27 -16.01
C LEU A 459 -5.11 -31.21 -16.07
N GLY A 460 -4.56 -30.20 -16.72
CA GLY A 460 -3.14 -29.94 -16.85
C GLY A 460 -2.87 -28.72 -17.68
N SER A 461 -1.62 -28.36 -17.88
CA SER A 461 -1.26 -27.29 -18.81
C SER A 461 -1.63 -27.66 -20.25
N PRO A 462 -2.13 -26.71 -21.07
CA PRO A 462 -2.42 -26.93 -22.47
C PRO A 462 -1.13 -27.12 -23.33
N ARG A 463 0.03 -26.77 -22.80
CA ARG A 463 1.34 -26.86 -23.45
C ARG A 463 2.42 -27.18 -22.42
N SER A 464 3.57 -27.63 -22.91
CA SER A 464 4.72 -27.91 -22.04
C SER A 464 5.24 -26.64 -21.37
N ILE A 465 5.43 -26.72 -20.05
CA ILE A 465 5.99 -25.62 -19.24
C ILE A 465 7.47 -25.90 -19.01
N ALA A 466 8.32 -25.11 -19.65
CA ALA A 466 9.76 -25.31 -19.60
C ALA A 466 10.31 -25.19 -18.17
N GLY A 467 11.10 -26.19 -17.76
CA GLY A 467 11.75 -26.22 -16.46
C GLY A 467 10.83 -26.55 -15.28
N PHE A 468 9.63 -27.04 -15.53
CA PHE A 468 8.72 -27.57 -14.52
C PHE A 468 8.59 -29.10 -14.64
N PRO A 469 8.36 -29.83 -13.52
CA PRO A 469 8.28 -31.29 -13.52
C PRO A 469 6.99 -31.82 -14.17
N THR A 470 6.89 -33.15 -14.27
CA THR A 470 5.79 -33.84 -14.99
C THR A 470 4.39 -33.42 -14.55
N GLY A 471 4.17 -33.08 -13.27
CA GLY A 471 2.87 -32.62 -12.77
C GLY A 471 2.38 -31.31 -13.40
N PHE A 472 3.28 -30.53 -14.02
CA PHE A 472 2.98 -29.28 -14.74
C PHE A 472 2.99 -29.44 -16.27
N GLN A 473 3.20 -30.65 -16.77
CA GLN A 473 3.22 -30.88 -18.21
C GLN A 473 1.83 -31.25 -18.73
N PRO A 474 1.58 -31.17 -20.04
CA PRO A 474 0.32 -31.59 -20.63
C PRO A 474 -0.06 -33.00 -20.23
N THR A 475 -1.30 -33.17 -19.80
CA THR A 475 -1.86 -34.48 -19.46
C THR A 475 -2.67 -35.02 -20.62
N CYS A 476 -2.80 -36.35 -20.67
CA CYS A 476 -3.65 -37.03 -21.66
C CYS A 476 -5.14 -36.81 -21.29
N HIS A 477 -5.83 -35.97 -22.03
CA HIS A 477 -7.25 -35.69 -21.87
C HIS A 477 -7.98 -35.66 -23.22
N ALA A 478 -9.28 -35.75 -23.19
CA ALA A 478 -10.21 -35.57 -24.31
C ALA A 478 -11.06 -34.34 -24.06
N THR A 479 -11.32 -33.54 -25.06
CA THR A 479 -12.13 -32.33 -24.96
C THR A 479 -13.57 -32.66 -25.39
N VAL A 480 -14.53 -32.39 -24.51
CA VAL A 480 -15.95 -32.63 -24.74
C VAL A 480 -16.70 -31.31 -24.75
N THR A 481 -17.42 -31.02 -25.83
CA THR A 481 -18.33 -29.89 -25.87
C THR A 481 -19.73 -30.37 -25.50
N LEU A 482 -20.23 -29.95 -24.37
CA LEU A 482 -21.58 -30.25 -23.89
C LEU A 482 -22.50 -29.13 -24.33
N ASN A 483 -23.42 -29.44 -25.24
CA ASN A 483 -24.46 -28.53 -25.70
C ASN A 483 -25.82 -28.94 -25.15
N VAL A 484 -26.55 -27.99 -24.58
CA VAL A 484 -27.89 -28.27 -24.04
C VAL A 484 -28.91 -27.22 -24.51
N ASN A 485 -30.02 -27.68 -24.97
CA ASN A 485 -31.19 -26.82 -25.26
C ASN A 485 -31.97 -26.62 -23.95
N ALA A 486 -31.93 -25.40 -23.41
CA ALA A 486 -32.59 -25.04 -22.16
C ALA A 486 -33.18 -23.64 -22.22
N SER A 487 -34.46 -23.50 -21.98
CA SER A 487 -35.14 -22.21 -21.83
C SER A 487 -35.03 -21.76 -20.35
N THR A 488 -34.63 -20.53 -20.14
CA THR A 488 -34.42 -19.92 -18.80
C THR A 488 -35.10 -18.58 -18.72
N PHE A 489 -35.43 -18.13 -17.52
CA PHE A 489 -35.79 -16.74 -17.24
C PHE A 489 -34.59 -15.89 -16.91
N GLN A 490 -34.79 -14.58 -16.93
CA GLN A 490 -33.72 -13.65 -16.57
C GLN A 490 -33.20 -13.89 -15.13
N GLY A 491 -31.90 -14.09 -14.99
CA GLY A 491 -31.23 -14.38 -13.72
C GLY A 491 -31.04 -15.89 -13.44
N GLU A 492 -31.63 -16.79 -14.24
CA GLU A 492 -31.34 -18.22 -14.19
C GLU A 492 -30.11 -18.55 -15.06
N ASN A 493 -29.28 -19.47 -14.60
CA ASN A 493 -28.13 -19.98 -15.35
C ASN A 493 -28.10 -21.51 -15.36
N ILE A 494 -27.44 -22.08 -16.36
CA ILE A 494 -27.24 -23.52 -16.47
C ILE A 494 -25.79 -23.86 -16.13
N ALA A 495 -25.59 -24.97 -15.40
CA ALA A 495 -24.27 -25.57 -15.17
C ALA A 495 -24.35 -27.10 -15.35
N VAL A 496 -23.18 -27.71 -15.54
CA VAL A 496 -23.06 -29.18 -15.64
C VAL A 496 -22.37 -29.71 -14.39
N LEU A 497 -23.02 -30.61 -13.69
CA LEU A 497 -22.51 -31.29 -12.52
C LEU A 497 -22.23 -32.76 -12.86
N GLY A 498 -21.10 -33.31 -12.48
CA GLY A 498 -20.77 -34.71 -12.77
C GLY A 498 -19.70 -35.29 -11.83
N ASN A 499 -19.27 -36.50 -12.13
CA ASN A 499 -18.33 -37.26 -11.31
C ASN A 499 -16.83 -37.00 -11.65
N ALA A 500 -16.55 -36.09 -12.59
CA ALA A 500 -15.20 -35.66 -12.87
C ALA A 500 -14.89 -34.35 -12.12
N ILE A 501 -13.62 -34.11 -11.82
CA ILE A 501 -13.19 -32.88 -11.13
C ILE A 501 -13.56 -31.62 -11.95
N THR A 502 -13.45 -31.70 -13.26
CA THR A 502 -13.84 -30.63 -14.20
C THR A 502 -15.36 -30.45 -14.32
N LEU A 503 -16.14 -31.35 -13.75
CA LEU A 503 -17.60 -31.31 -13.63
C LEU A 503 -18.04 -31.10 -12.17
N GLY A 504 -17.18 -30.65 -11.29
CA GLY A 504 -17.50 -30.36 -9.89
C GLY A 504 -17.46 -31.55 -8.95
N ASN A 505 -17.12 -32.76 -9.44
CA ASN A 505 -17.01 -33.98 -8.61
C ASN A 505 -18.21 -34.20 -7.67
N GLY A 506 -19.41 -33.93 -8.15
CA GLY A 506 -20.68 -34.06 -7.39
C GLY A 506 -21.06 -32.86 -6.52
N SER A 507 -20.21 -31.83 -6.44
CA SER A 507 -20.52 -30.57 -5.73
C SER A 507 -21.08 -29.49 -6.67
N PRO A 508 -22.29 -28.95 -6.41
CA PRO A 508 -22.87 -27.89 -7.24
C PRO A 508 -22.01 -26.62 -7.32
N ASP A 509 -21.30 -26.32 -6.27
CA ASP A 509 -20.40 -25.15 -6.21
C ASP A 509 -19.20 -25.28 -7.18
N GLY A 510 -18.81 -26.50 -7.52
CA GLY A 510 -17.79 -26.83 -8.51
C GLY A 510 -18.33 -27.17 -9.92
N ALA A 511 -19.62 -27.07 -10.13
CA ALA A 511 -20.25 -27.41 -11.42
C ALA A 511 -19.74 -26.49 -12.55
N ALA A 512 -19.48 -27.07 -13.71
CA ALA A 512 -18.99 -26.32 -14.86
C ALA A 512 -20.06 -25.40 -15.43
N ALA A 513 -19.75 -24.12 -15.61
CA ALA A 513 -20.66 -23.14 -16.20
C ALA A 513 -20.94 -23.51 -17.68
N VAL A 514 -22.16 -23.38 -18.10
CA VAL A 514 -22.59 -23.49 -19.51
C VAL A 514 -23.03 -22.12 -19.98
N ASN A 515 -22.52 -21.66 -21.10
CA ASN A 515 -22.72 -20.30 -21.59
C ASN A 515 -23.62 -20.24 -22.81
N THR A 516 -24.37 -19.16 -22.95
CA THR A 516 -25.15 -18.81 -24.14
C THR A 516 -25.07 -17.32 -24.42
N ASN A 517 -25.48 -16.91 -25.58
CA ASN A 517 -25.60 -15.50 -25.97
C ASN A 517 -26.86 -15.29 -26.83
N GLY A 518 -27.15 -14.04 -27.17
CA GLY A 518 -28.36 -13.71 -27.94
C GLY A 518 -28.47 -14.37 -29.34
N GLN A 519 -27.36 -14.93 -29.87
CA GLN A 519 -27.38 -15.66 -31.15
C GLN A 519 -27.51 -17.16 -30.96
N THR A 520 -27.04 -17.72 -29.83
CA THR A 520 -27.03 -19.16 -29.54
C THR A 520 -28.23 -19.61 -28.69
N TYR A 521 -28.80 -18.69 -27.90
CA TYR A 521 -29.98 -19.04 -27.08
C TYR A 521 -31.12 -19.63 -27.91
N PRO A 522 -31.76 -20.73 -27.50
CA PRO A 522 -31.68 -21.38 -26.16
C PRO A 522 -30.62 -22.48 -26.04
N ILE A 523 -29.63 -22.52 -26.92
CA ILE A 523 -28.52 -23.47 -26.81
C ILE A 523 -27.44 -22.89 -25.89
N TRP A 524 -27.11 -23.66 -24.85
CA TRP A 524 -26.05 -23.41 -23.93
C TRP A 524 -24.92 -24.37 -24.19
N SER A 525 -23.66 -23.91 -24.14
CA SER A 525 -22.49 -24.73 -24.44
C SER A 525 -21.39 -24.58 -23.40
N ALA A 526 -20.75 -25.71 -23.04
CA ALA A 526 -19.48 -25.71 -22.29
C ALA A 526 -18.51 -26.67 -23.00
N THR A 527 -17.25 -26.23 -23.13
CA THR A 527 -16.17 -27.09 -23.59
C THR A 527 -15.32 -27.48 -22.37
N ILE A 528 -15.20 -28.79 -22.11
CA ILE A 528 -14.67 -29.34 -20.87
C ILE A 528 -13.65 -30.42 -21.20
N ASP A 529 -12.48 -30.38 -20.51
CA ASP A 529 -11.53 -31.47 -20.58
C ASP A 529 -11.88 -32.57 -19.59
N LEU A 530 -11.91 -33.81 -20.08
CA LEU A 530 -12.14 -34.99 -19.29
C LEU A 530 -10.99 -36.00 -19.51
N PRO A 531 -10.62 -36.82 -18.53
CA PRO A 531 -9.65 -37.87 -18.73
C PRO A 531 -9.92 -38.69 -19.97
N ALA A 532 -8.91 -39.00 -20.78
CA ALA A 532 -9.09 -39.80 -21.99
C ALA A 532 -9.43 -41.24 -21.67
N ASN A 533 -10.16 -41.93 -22.59
CA ASN A 533 -10.55 -43.31 -22.49
C ASN A 533 -11.41 -43.63 -21.24
N GLY A 534 -12.21 -42.67 -20.76
CA GLY A 534 -13.05 -42.79 -19.57
C GLY A 534 -14.53 -42.71 -19.87
N ASN A 535 -15.36 -43.06 -18.88
CA ASN A 535 -16.80 -42.86 -18.89
C ASN A 535 -17.20 -42.00 -17.70
N PHE A 536 -17.90 -40.89 -17.96
CA PHE A 536 -18.26 -39.89 -16.96
C PHE A 536 -19.78 -39.73 -16.93
N SER A 537 -20.35 -39.67 -15.71
CA SER A 537 -21.74 -39.35 -15.50
C SER A 537 -21.88 -37.84 -15.24
N TYR A 538 -22.92 -37.23 -15.79
CA TYR A 538 -23.25 -35.84 -15.59
C TYR A 538 -24.74 -35.56 -15.64
N GLN A 539 -25.16 -34.43 -15.08
CA GLN A 539 -26.50 -33.89 -15.16
C GLN A 539 -26.43 -32.37 -15.27
N TYR A 540 -27.42 -31.75 -15.85
CA TYR A 540 -27.54 -30.32 -15.84
C TYR A 540 -28.20 -29.82 -14.56
N ILE A 541 -27.72 -28.71 -14.03
CA ILE A 541 -28.34 -28.00 -12.91
C ILE A 541 -28.69 -26.59 -13.36
N ARG A 542 -29.86 -26.11 -12.94
CA ARG A 542 -30.23 -24.71 -13.10
C ARG A 542 -29.99 -23.97 -11.79
N THR A 543 -29.27 -22.89 -11.85
CA THR A 543 -29.09 -21.97 -10.72
C THR A 543 -30.20 -20.94 -10.77
N GLU A 544 -31.00 -20.88 -9.74
CA GLU A 544 -32.09 -19.93 -9.58
C GLU A 544 -31.59 -18.56 -9.15
N PRO A 545 -32.37 -17.48 -9.38
CA PRO A 545 -32.00 -16.15 -8.89
C PRO A 545 -31.81 -16.05 -7.37
N ASP A 546 -32.36 -16.98 -6.55
CA ASP A 546 -32.15 -17.04 -5.10
C ASP A 546 -30.91 -17.87 -4.70
N GLY A 547 -30.10 -18.32 -5.66
CA GLY A 547 -28.92 -19.15 -5.45
C GLY A 547 -29.21 -20.63 -5.19
N SER A 548 -30.48 -21.05 -5.20
CA SER A 548 -30.85 -22.46 -5.13
C SER A 548 -30.56 -23.20 -6.43
N TYR A 549 -30.38 -24.51 -6.33
CA TYR A 549 -30.14 -25.37 -7.49
C TYR A 549 -31.33 -26.25 -7.78
N ILE A 550 -31.76 -26.27 -9.04
CA ILE A 550 -32.73 -27.23 -9.52
C ILE A 550 -32.03 -28.24 -10.43
N TYR A 551 -32.12 -29.49 -10.06
CA TYR A 551 -31.43 -30.60 -10.72
C TYR A 551 -32.29 -31.18 -11.85
N GLU A 552 -31.65 -31.46 -12.98
CA GLU A 552 -32.29 -32.26 -14.01
C GLU A 552 -32.61 -33.68 -13.47
N ALA A 553 -33.74 -34.24 -13.85
CA ALA A 553 -34.11 -35.60 -13.45
C ALA A 553 -33.27 -36.70 -14.17
N THR A 554 -32.64 -36.32 -15.30
CA THR A 554 -31.89 -37.27 -16.15
C THR A 554 -30.41 -37.26 -15.77
N ASN A 555 -29.88 -38.44 -15.42
CA ASN A 555 -28.46 -38.66 -15.28
C ASN A 555 -27.92 -39.18 -16.63
N ARG A 556 -26.92 -38.46 -17.16
CA ARG A 556 -26.33 -38.68 -18.49
C ARG A 556 -24.96 -39.29 -18.37
N THR A 557 -24.47 -39.87 -19.46
CA THR A 557 -23.08 -40.35 -19.54
C THR A 557 -22.42 -39.89 -20.81
N VAL A 558 -21.13 -39.63 -20.73
CA VAL A 558 -20.27 -39.36 -21.89
C VAL A 558 -19.03 -40.23 -21.82
N SER A 559 -18.68 -40.83 -22.93
CA SER A 559 -17.45 -41.60 -23.11
C SER A 559 -16.44 -40.78 -23.87
N THR A 560 -15.23 -40.71 -23.36
CA THR A 560 -14.12 -39.97 -24.01
C THR A 560 -13.29 -40.94 -24.87
N GLY A 561 -12.80 -40.42 -25.98
CA GLY A 561 -11.79 -41.10 -26.83
C GLY A 561 -10.37 -41.01 -26.27
N GLY A 562 -9.38 -41.33 -27.12
CA GLY A 562 -7.95 -41.19 -26.78
C GLY A 562 -7.50 -39.77 -26.53
N CYS A 563 -6.21 -39.59 -26.19
CA CYS A 563 -5.63 -38.27 -25.94
C CYS A 563 -5.90 -37.32 -27.12
N ASN A 564 -6.25 -36.07 -26.76
CA ASN A 564 -6.57 -34.98 -27.70
C ASN A 564 -7.76 -35.26 -28.64
N SER A 565 -8.58 -36.30 -28.35
CA SER A 565 -9.86 -36.48 -29.06
C SER A 565 -10.85 -35.38 -28.68
N THR A 566 -11.67 -34.99 -29.65
CA THR A 566 -12.77 -34.06 -29.45
C THR A 566 -14.09 -34.74 -29.71
N SER A 567 -15.10 -34.45 -28.89
CA SER A 567 -16.46 -34.92 -29.09
C SER A 567 -17.46 -33.86 -28.65
N ALA A 568 -18.70 -33.95 -29.09
CA ALA A 568 -19.76 -33.05 -28.67
C ALA A 568 -21.03 -33.84 -28.35
N THR A 569 -21.77 -33.37 -27.35
CA THR A 569 -23.14 -33.85 -27.04
C THR A 569 -24.16 -32.79 -27.44
N HIS A 570 -25.39 -33.23 -27.71
CA HIS A 570 -26.51 -32.37 -27.97
C HIS A 570 -27.71 -32.84 -27.13
N ASP A 571 -27.87 -32.16 -26.02
CA ASP A 571 -28.86 -32.53 -25.00
C ASP A 571 -30.05 -31.59 -25.00
N THR A 572 -31.14 -31.98 -24.40
CA THR A 572 -32.32 -31.16 -24.16
C THR A 572 -32.80 -31.41 -22.73
N ILE A 573 -33.02 -30.35 -21.97
CA ILE A 573 -33.64 -30.46 -20.65
C ILE A 573 -35.13 -30.60 -20.84
N THR A 574 -35.67 -31.78 -20.57
CA THR A 574 -37.07 -32.11 -20.80
C THR A 574 -37.95 -31.98 -19.58
N THR A 575 -37.41 -32.15 -18.40
CA THR A 575 -38.10 -31.98 -17.12
C THR A 575 -37.08 -31.61 -16.03
N VAL A 576 -37.40 -30.58 -15.25
CA VAL A 576 -36.66 -30.19 -14.07
C VAL A 576 -37.51 -30.63 -12.89
N SER A 577 -37.13 -31.69 -12.18
CA SER A 577 -37.78 -32.09 -10.95
C SER A 577 -37.30 -31.29 -9.77
N PRO A 578 -38.17 -30.85 -8.85
CA PRO A 578 -37.72 -30.34 -7.59
C PRO A 578 -36.85 -31.39 -6.86
N PRO A 579 -35.84 -31.01 -6.11
CA PRO A 579 -34.90 -31.93 -5.51
C PRO A 579 -35.63 -32.96 -4.64
N GLN A 580 -35.38 -34.25 -4.89
CA GLN A 580 -35.91 -35.35 -4.08
C GLN A 580 -35.17 -35.53 -2.75
N THR A 581 -34.13 -34.84 -2.52
CA THR A 581 -33.47 -34.75 -1.24
C THR A 581 -34.07 -33.60 -0.46
N LYS A 582 -34.56 -33.87 0.74
CA LYS A 582 -34.76 -32.84 1.75
C LYS A 582 -33.61 -31.87 1.60
N LEU A 583 -33.90 -30.65 1.12
CA LEU A 583 -33.07 -29.52 1.37
C LEU A 583 -32.64 -29.69 2.82
N LYS A 584 -31.37 -30.00 3.10
CA LYS A 584 -30.78 -29.42 4.29
C LYS A 584 -31.11 -27.94 4.07
N LYS A 585 -32.12 -27.42 4.79
CA LYS A 585 -32.26 -26.04 5.06
C LYS A 585 -30.82 -25.62 5.16
N ARG A 586 -30.38 -24.70 4.34
CA ARG A 586 -29.17 -23.94 4.65
C ARG A 586 -29.41 -23.58 6.08
N ASP A 587 -28.88 -24.41 7.00
CA ASP A 587 -29.01 -24.15 8.42
C ASP A 587 -28.47 -22.77 8.52
N THR A 588 -29.29 -21.83 8.98
CA THR A 588 -28.80 -20.54 9.42
C THR A 588 -27.72 -20.93 10.41
N PHE A 589 -26.46 -20.87 9.92
CA PHE A 589 -25.31 -21.23 10.72
C PHE A 589 -25.31 -20.26 11.92
N THR A 590 -25.81 -20.74 13.04
CA THR A 590 -25.66 -20.07 14.32
C THR A 590 -24.39 -20.63 14.91
N ALA A 591 -23.33 -19.81 14.94
CA ALA A 591 -22.10 -20.16 15.60
C ALA A 591 -22.44 -20.70 17.01
N GLN A 592 -22.25 -22.01 17.23
CA GLN A 592 -22.37 -22.57 18.57
C GLN A 592 -21.17 -22.11 19.38
N SER A 593 -21.41 -21.20 20.34
CA SER A 593 -20.42 -20.86 21.34
C SER A 593 -20.12 -22.09 22.19
N SER A 594 -18.90 -22.61 22.06
CA SER A 594 -18.37 -23.54 23.05
C SER A 594 -18.21 -22.81 24.38
N SER A 595 -18.72 -23.42 25.46
CA SER A 595 -18.56 -23.11 26.90
C SER A 595 -18.46 -21.62 27.28
N ILE A 596 -19.50 -21.21 28.01
CA ILE A 596 -19.67 -19.88 28.59
C ILE A 596 -18.64 -19.70 29.73
N GLU A 597 -17.46 -19.15 29.40
CA GLU A 597 -16.85 -18.22 30.35
C GLU A 597 -17.76 -17.00 30.42
N LYS A 598 -18.04 -16.52 31.65
CA LYS A 598 -18.91 -15.38 31.90
C LYS A 598 -18.53 -14.27 30.95
N ARG A 599 -19.34 -14.04 29.89
CA ARG A 599 -19.15 -12.97 28.93
C ARG A 599 -19.18 -11.67 29.70
N GLN A 600 -18.05 -10.97 29.73
CA GLN A 600 -18.07 -9.56 30.03
C GLN A 600 -18.97 -8.92 28.96
N ALA A 601 -20.01 -8.22 29.39
CA ALA A 601 -20.80 -7.39 28.47
C ALA A 601 -19.83 -6.54 27.65
N PRO A 602 -20.12 -6.22 26.38
CA PRO A 602 -19.31 -5.27 25.62
C PRO A 602 -19.04 -4.09 26.55
N GLY A 603 -17.77 -3.75 26.79
CA GLY A 603 -17.41 -2.65 27.67
C GLY A 603 -18.20 -1.43 27.26
N SER A 604 -18.58 -0.55 28.19
CA SER A 604 -19.16 0.72 27.81
C SER A 604 -18.25 1.41 26.81
N ALA A 605 -18.80 1.89 25.70
CA ALA A 605 -18.05 2.60 24.67
C ALA A 605 -17.21 3.72 25.32
N LEU A 606 -15.92 3.76 24.99
CA LEU A 606 -15.04 4.86 25.38
C LEU A 606 -15.45 6.14 24.64
N GLY A 607 -15.01 7.26 25.14
CA GLY A 607 -15.35 8.59 24.61
C GLY A 607 -16.56 9.20 25.30
N LEU A 608 -16.86 10.42 24.90
CA LEU A 608 -17.94 11.20 25.49
C LEU A 608 -19.32 10.61 25.19
N PRO A 609 -20.27 10.61 26.14
CA PRO A 609 -21.62 10.11 25.89
C PRO A 609 -22.41 11.03 24.97
N GLY A 610 -23.42 10.49 24.28
CA GLY A 610 -24.36 11.24 23.46
C GLY A 610 -23.85 11.67 22.10
N ARG A 611 -22.72 11.09 21.64
CA ARG A 611 -22.22 11.26 20.27
C ARG A 611 -23.11 10.50 19.27
N ASP A 612 -23.33 11.09 18.09
CA ASP A 612 -23.87 10.36 16.95
C ASP A 612 -22.71 9.75 16.17
N LEU A 613 -22.50 8.45 16.34
CA LEU A 613 -21.36 7.75 15.79
C LEU A 613 -21.52 7.39 14.29
N ILE A 614 -22.73 7.56 13.76
CA ILE A 614 -23.04 7.25 12.34
C ILE A 614 -23.14 8.51 11.50
N ASN A 615 -23.87 9.52 12.04
CA ASN A 615 -24.12 10.78 11.33
C ASN A 615 -23.63 11.95 12.20
N PRO A 616 -22.32 12.16 12.31
CA PRO A 616 -21.80 13.26 13.12
C PRO A 616 -22.31 14.60 12.59
N PRO A 617 -22.53 15.57 13.46
CA PRO A 617 -23.04 16.89 13.07
C PRO A 617 -22.13 17.64 12.09
N TYR A 618 -20.80 17.48 12.22
CA TYR A 618 -19.86 17.90 11.20
C TYR A 618 -19.64 16.73 10.22
N THR A 619 -19.79 16.99 8.93
CA THR A 619 -19.59 16.00 7.87
C THR A 619 -18.28 16.29 7.16
N ILE A 620 -17.34 15.33 7.20
CA ILE A 620 -16.11 15.39 6.41
C ILE A 620 -16.42 15.12 4.93
N ASN A 621 -15.55 15.58 4.04
CA ASN A 621 -15.71 15.41 2.60
C ASN A 621 -15.27 14.00 2.14
N ASN A 622 -15.82 12.94 2.79
CA ASN A 622 -15.58 11.56 2.41
C ASN A 622 -16.24 11.25 1.08
N GLU A 623 -15.46 10.77 0.08
CA GLU A 623 -15.96 10.44 -1.26
C GLU A 623 -17.03 9.34 -1.23
N ALA A 624 -16.94 8.39 -0.33
CA ALA A 624 -17.97 7.35 -0.15
C ALA A 624 -19.27 7.89 0.50
N GLY A 625 -19.32 9.16 0.91
CA GLY A 625 -20.46 9.80 1.58
C GLY A 625 -20.43 9.56 3.09
N SER A 626 -21.38 8.77 3.65
CA SER A 626 -21.38 8.44 5.09
C SER A 626 -20.05 7.78 5.50
N ILE A 627 -19.60 8.12 6.71
CA ILE A 627 -18.37 7.54 7.29
C ILE A 627 -18.46 6.02 7.54
N SER A 628 -19.67 5.44 7.54
CA SER A 628 -19.91 4.01 7.61
C SER A 628 -20.12 3.35 6.23
N ASN A 629 -20.08 4.12 5.13
CA ASN A 629 -20.39 3.57 3.81
C ASN A 629 -19.18 2.86 3.22
N LYS A 630 -19.38 1.63 2.74
CA LYS A 630 -18.34 0.79 2.14
C LYS A 630 -17.19 0.42 3.09
N THR A 631 -17.46 0.47 4.39
CA THR A 631 -16.53 0.08 5.45
C THR A 631 -17.25 -0.52 6.65
N LEU A 632 -16.58 -0.69 7.79
CA LEU A 632 -17.20 -1.09 9.05
C LEU A 632 -18.17 -0.02 9.54
N ASN A 633 -19.26 -0.44 10.21
CA ASN A 633 -20.14 0.53 10.85
C ASN A 633 -19.41 1.25 11.97
N THR A 634 -19.42 2.57 11.95
CA THR A 634 -18.68 3.42 12.90
C THR A 634 -19.20 3.38 14.33
N ASP A 635 -20.38 2.80 14.58
CA ASP A 635 -20.92 2.53 15.92
C ASP A 635 -20.47 1.19 16.54
N LEU A 636 -19.69 0.38 15.83
CA LEU A 636 -19.13 -0.85 16.37
C LEU A 636 -18.20 -0.55 17.55
N VAL A 637 -18.25 -1.43 18.54
CA VAL A 637 -17.41 -1.33 19.74
C VAL A 637 -16.44 -2.51 19.78
N HIS A 638 -15.16 -2.20 19.72
CA HIS A 638 -14.06 -3.13 19.84
C HIS A 638 -13.84 -3.55 21.30
N TYR A 639 -13.01 -4.58 21.48
CA TYR A 639 -12.55 -4.96 22.80
C TYR A 639 -11.91 -3.76 23.53
N GLY A 640 -12.17 -3.66 24.84
CA GLY A 640 -11.71 -2.53 25.65
C GLY A 640 -12.58 -1.27 25.53
N GLY A 641 -13.65 -1.28 24.72
CA GLY A 641 -14.59 -0.17 24.59
C GLY A 641 -14.23 0.84 23.50
N TYR A 642 -13.18 0.61 22.73
CA TYR A 642 -12.84 1.47 21.61
C TYR A 642 -13.95 1.45 20.56
N VAL A 643 -14.27 2.61 20.00
CA VAL A 643 -15.35 2.75 19.01
C VAL A 643 -14.77 2.91 17.62
N GLU A 644 -15.31 2.20 16.62
CA GLU A 644 -14.83 2.26 15.24
C GLU A 644 -14.82 3.70 14.69
N TYR A 645 -15.76 4.55 15.12
CA TYR A 645 -15.77 5.98 14.83
C TYR A 645 -14.44 6.69 15.13
N ASP A 646 -13.77 6.28 16.19
CA ASP A 646 -12.52 6.86 16.65
C ASP A 646 -11.29 6.11 16.11
N THR A 647 -11.45 4.82 15.76
CA THR A 647 -10.32 3.90 15.48
C THR A 647 -10.22 3.40 14.05
N HIS A 648 -11.16 3.77 13.20
CA HIS A 648 -11.25 3.32 11.81
C HIS A 648 -9.90 3.41 11.07
N ASN A 649 -9.24 4.56 11.09
CA ASN A 649 -7.97 4.77 10.41
C ASN A 649 -6.81 3.92 10.96
N LEU A 650 -6.99 3.23 12.11
CA LEU A 650 -5.99 2.33 12.71
C LEU A 650 -6.10 0.89 12.23
N TYR A 651 -7.26 0.48 11.67
CA TYR A 651 -7.58 -0.92 11.38
C TYR A 651 -6.49 -1.61 10.54
N GLY A 652 -6.07 -0.98 9.44
CA GLY A 652 -5.03 -1.50 8.55
C GLY A 652 -3.65 -1.57 9.19
N ALA A 653 -3.29 -0.56 9.99
CA ALA A 653 -2.01 -0.55 10.71
C ALA A 653 -1.95 -1.64 11.78
N MET A 654 -3.07 -1.92 12.45
CA MET A 654 -3.14 -3.01 13.44
C MET A 654 -3.08 -4.38 12.79
N MET A 655 -3.73 -4.60 11.64
CA MET A 655 -3.55 -5.82 10.84
C MET A 655 -2.11 -6.00 10.38
N SER A 656 -1.44 -4.91 10.00
CA SER A 656 -0.03 -4.91 9.60
C SER A 656 0.88 -5.41 10.73
N GLU A 657 0.64 -4.94 11.97
CA GLU A 657 1.37 -5.39 13.16
C GLU A 657 1.08 -6.86 13.46
N ALA A 658 -0.18 -7.25 13.51
CA ALA A 658 -0.59 -8.62 13.76
C ALA A 658 0.01 -9.60 12.73
N SER A 659 -0.02 -9.24 11.46
CA SER A 659 0.55 -10.05 10.38
C SER A 659 2.08 -10.14 10.46
N ARG A 660 2.76 -9.05 10.85
CA ARG A 660 4.21 -9.08 11.07
C ARG A 660 4.61 -10.00 12.20
N LEU A 661 3.87 -9.97 13.32
CA LEU A 661 4.10 -10.87 14.46
C LEU A 661 3.86 -12.33 14.05
N ALA A 662 2.79 -12.62 13.30
CA ALA A 662 2.51 -13.96 12.79
C ALA A 662 3.60 -14.47 11.84
N MET A 663 4.13 -13.63 10.93
CA MET A 663 5.26 -14.00 10.07
C MET A 663 6.55 -14.24 10.87
N LEU A 664 6.82 -13.45 11.91
CA LEU A 664 7.95 -13.68 12.82
C LEU A 664 7.78 -14.96 13.65
N ALA A 665 6.57 -15.23 14.15
CA ALA A 665 6.28 -16.48 14.89
C ALA A 665 6.55 -17.70 13.99
N ARG A 666 6.20 -17.64 12.72
CA ARG A 666 6.43 -18.68 11.72
C ARG A 666 7.93 -18.86 11.38
N ARG A 667 8.69 -17.77 11.23
CA ARG A 667 10.14 -17.78 10.89
C ARG A 667 10.90 -16.70 11.70
N PRO A 668 11.21 -16.96 12.98
CA PRO A 668 11.71 -15.93 13.91
C PRO A 668 13.05 -15.30 13.52
N SER A 669 13.86 -16.00 12.73
CA SER A 669 15.18 -15.51 12.32
C SER A 669 15.16 -14.67 11.05
N LEU A 670 14.08 -14.69 10.27
CA LEU A 670 14.00 -14.01 8.96
C LEU A 670 13.21 -12.70 9.05
N ARG A 671 13.69 -11.69 8.34
CA ARG A 671 12.98 -10.40 8.21
C ARG A 671 11.66 -10.61 7.48
N PRO A 672 10.52 -10.30 8.11
CA PRO A 672 9.26 -10.29 7.40
C PRO A 672 9.26 -9.18 6.35
N MET A 673 8.83 -9.51 5.14
CA MET A 673 8.41 -8.55 4.14
C MET A 673 6.89 -8.65 4.03
N ILE A 674 6.20 -7.53 4.26
CA ILE A 674 4.75 -7.45 4.13
C ILE A 674 4.45 -6.20 3.33
N ILE A 675 3.61 -6.34 2.30
CA ILE A 675 3.10 -5.22 1.53
C ILE A 675 1.65 -5.02 1.92
N THR A 676 1.30 -3.81 2.33
CA THR A 676 -0.05 -3.43 2.77
C THR A 676 -0.66 -2.35 1.91
N ARG A 677 -1.98 -2.31 1.79
CA ARG A 677 -2.71 -1.20 1.16
C ARG A 677 -2.98 -0.09 2.17
N SER A 678 -3.74 -0.35 3.22
CA SER A 678 -4.08 0.68 4.19
C SER A 678 -2.96 0.91 5.20
N THR A 679 -2.70 2.19 5.48
CA THR A 679 -1.61 2.64 6.37
C THR A 679 -2.07 3.72 7.34
N PHE A 680 -1.34 3.84 8.44
CA PHE A 680 -1.40 4.94 9.41
C PHE A 680 0.01 5.46 9.69
N ALA A 681 0.11 6.65 10.26
CA ALA A 681 1.39 7.19 10.69
C ALA A 681 2.19 6.17 11.54
N GLY A 682 3.39 5.79 11.07
CA GLY A 682 4.25 4.79 11.72
C GLY A 682 4.18 3.37 11.12
N SER A 683 3.30 3.09 10.16
CA SER A 683 3.24 1.76 9.51
C SER A 683 4.57 1.32 8.89
N GLY A 684 5.40 2.26 8.44
CA GLY A 684 6.71 1.93 7.85
C GLY A 684 7.68 1.18 8.75
N ARG A 685 7.47 1.18 10.07
CA ARG A 685 8.26 0.36 11.02
C ARG A 685 7.97 -1.13 10.91
N GLN A 686 6.91 -1.51 10.21
CA GLN A 686 6.41 -2.89 10.15
C GLN A 686 6.30 -3.43 8.72
N VAL A 687 5.89 -2.60 7.76
CA VAL A 687 5.48 -3.01 6.42
C VAL A 687 6.02 -2.08 5.33
N GLY A 688 6.00 -2.57 4.09
CA GLY A 688 6.03 -1.78 2.87
C GLY A 688 4.61 -1.50 2.38
N HIS A 689 4.50 -0.72 1.31
CA HIS A 689 3.23 -0.25 0.78
C HIS A 689 3.22 -0.27 -0.75
N TRP A 690 2.07 -0.48 -1.36
CA TRP A 690 1.85 -0.11 -2.75
C TRP A 690 0.73 0.94 -2.83
N LEU A 691 0.77 1.76 -3.88
CA LEU A 691 -0.10 2.92 -4.02
C LEU A 691 -1.55 2.58 -4.42
N GLY A 692 -1.99 1.33 -4.21
CA GLY A 692 -3.34 0.87 -4.49
C GLY A 692 -3.63 0.59 -5.97
N ASP A 693 -4.91 0.40 -6.29
CA ASP A 693 -5.44 -0.04 -7.57
C ASP A 693 -5.48 1.09 -8.60
N ASN A 694 -4.35 1.39 -9.20
CA ASN A 694 -4.19 2.50 -10.14
C ASN A 694 -4.68 2.16 -11.56
N GLY A 695 -5.03 3.17 -12.36
CA GLY A 695 -5.41 3.00 -13.76
C GLY A 695 -4.20 2.77 -14.70
N ALA A 696 -4.43 2.02 -15.78
CA ALA A 696 -3.44 1.79 -16.83
C ALA A 696 -3.41 2.98 -17.81
N ASP A 697 -3.05 4.17 -17.34
CA ASP A 697 -3.01 5.41 -18.09
C ASP A 697 -1.87 6.35 -17.66
N TRP A 698 -1.67 7.42 -18.41
CA TRP A 698 -0.60 8.38 -18.16
C TRP A 698 -0.80 9.23 -16.90
N THR A 699 -2.02 9.50 -16.51
CA THR A 699 -2.31 10.24 -15.27
C THR A 699 -1.80 9.44 -14.07
N HIS A 700 -2.13 8.15 -14.00
CA HIS A 700 -1.68 7.28 -12.91
C HIS A 700 -0.18 6.97 -12.96
N TYR A 701 0.41 6.92 -14.16
CA TYR A 701 1.88 6.88 -14.30
C TYR A 701 2.54 8.08 -13.61
N LEU A 702 2.01 9.30 -13.80
CA LEU A 702 2.54 10.52 -13.17
C LEU A 702 2.25 10.57 -11.67
N ILE A 703 1.03 10.24 -11.26
CA ILE A 703 0.62 10.16 -9.85
C ILE A 703 1.54 9.19 -9.08
N SER A 704 1.99 8.10 -9.70
CA SER A 704 2.88 7.15 -9.04
C SER A 704 4.20 7.79 -8.58
N VAL A 705 4.73 8.76 -9.32
CA VAL A 705 5.96 9.46 -8.91
C VAL A 705 5.73 10.28 -7.66
N SER A 706 4.67 11.09 -7.62
CA SER A 706 4.35 11.92 -6.44
C SER A 706 4.01 11.06 -5.22
N GLY A 707 3.29 9.95 -5.39
CA GLY A 707 2.99 8.99 -4.31
C GLY A 707 4.25 8.35 -3.72
N ILE A 708 5.18 7.90 -4.57
CA ILE A 708 6.47 7.35 -4.11
C ILE A 708 7.28 8.41 -3.33
N LEU A 709 7.25 9.66 -3.76
CA LEU A 709 7.90 10.75 -3.04
C LEU A 709 7.26 11.01 -1.67
N GLN A 710 5.92 10.98 -1.57
CA GLN A 710 5.21 11.18 -0.31
C GLN A 710 5.58 10.10 0.70
N PHE A 711 5.36 8.84 0.35
CA PHE A 711 5.61 7.71 1.25
C PHE A 711 7.09 7.54 1.58
N GLY A 712 7.97 7.61 0.57
CA GLY A 712 9.40 7.39 0.72
C GLY A 712 10.11 8.48 1.50
N SER A 713 9.69 9.75 1.37
CA SER A 713 10.37 10.88 2.00
C SER A 713 9.64 11.50 3.19
N LEU A 714 8.30 11.64 3.12
CA LEU A 714 7.54 12.39 4.12
C LEU A 714 6.94 11.49 5.20
N TYR A 715 6.35 10.34 4.82
CA TYR A 715 5.60 9.49 5.75
C TYR A 715 6.42 8.38 6.40
N GLN A 716 7.70 8.23 6.02
CA GLN A 716 8.60 7.21 6.55
C GLN A 716 8.13 5.76 6.30
N VAL A 717 7.52 5.54 5.12
CA VAL A 717 7.20 4.23 4.57
C VAL A 717 8.03 4.01 3.29
N PRO A 718 9.35 3.80 3.41
CA PRO A 718 10.26 3.89 2.26
C PRO A 718 10.15 2.74 1.27
N PHE A 719 9.67 1.58 1.68
CA PHE A 719 9.52 0.44 0.78
C PHE A 719 8.16 0.54 0.06
N VAL A 720 8.11 1.39 -0.97
CA VAL A 720 6.90 1.78 -1.68
C VAL A 720 7.06 1.70 -3.19
N GLY A 721 5.98 1.38 -3.90
CA GLY A 721 5.88 1.39 -5.36
C GLY A 721 4.43 1.37 -5.83
N SER A 722 4.22 1.63 -7.12
CA SER A 722 2.92 1.49 -7.78
C SER A 722 2.79 0.15 -8.47
N ASP A 723 1.56 -0.21 -8.87
CA ASP A 723 1.35 -1.30 -9.82
C ASP A 723 1.82 -0.85 -11.21
N VAL A 724 2.92 -1.46 -11.67
CA VAL A 724 3.58 -1.08 -12.91
C VAL A 724 2.78 -1.61 -14.09
N CYS A 725 2.56 -0.77 -15.07
CA CYS A 725 1.66 -0.85 -16.22
C CYS A 725 0.19 -0.52 -15.89
N GLY A 726 -0.15 -0.28 -14.63
CA GLY A 726 -1.49 0.01 -14.12
C GLY A 726 -2.29 -1.25 -13.79
N TYR A 727 -2.99 -1.24 -12.66
CA TYR A 727 -3.83 -2.37 -12.22
C TYR A 727 -5.10 -2.48 -13.05
N ALA A 728 -5.87 -1.40 -13.11
CA ALA A 728 -7.19 -1.36 -13.74
C ALA A 728 -7.14 -0.88 -15.18
N GLY A 729 -7.91 -1.53 -16.05
CA GLY A 729 -7.98 -1.21 -17.47
C GLY A 729 -6.85 -1.83 -18.30
N GLY A 730 -6.90 -1.62 -19.61
CA GLY A 730 -5.97 -2.23 -20.57
C GLY A 730 -4.72 -1.39 -20.79
N SER A 731 -3.56 -1.87 -20.37
CA SER A 731 -2.27 -1.25 -20.68
C SER A 731 -1.87 -1.43 -22.16
N ASN A 732 -0.89 -0.66 -22.60
CA ASN A 732 -0.30 -0.80 -23.92
C ASN A 732 1.24 -0.87 -23.86
N ASP A 733 1.86 -1.29 -24.97
CA ASP A 733 3.30 -1.54 -25.05
C ASP A 733 4.15 -0.32 -24.66
N LEU A 734 3.78 0.89 -25.09
CA LEU A 734 4.57 2.10 -24.86
C LEU A 734 4.43 2.64 -23.44
N LEU A 735 3.21 2.65 -22.90
CA LEU A 735 2.96 3.02 -21.50
C LEU A 735 3.68 2.04 -20.57
N CYS A 736 3.52 0.74 -20.82
CA CYS A 736 4.15 -0.29 -20.02
C CYS A 736 5.68 -0.22 -20.10
N ALA A 737 6.27 0.10 -21.25
CA ALA A 737 7.71 0.33 -21.41
C ALA A 737 8.22 1.50 -20.55
N ARG A 738 7.52 2.65 -20.57
CA ARG A 738 7.86 3.80 -19.71
C ARG A 738 7.68 3.47 -18.23
N TRP A 739 6.61 2.76 -17.88
CA TRP A 739 6.39 2.39 -16.50
C TRP A 739 7.38 1.32 -15.99
N ALA A 740 7.79 0.38 -16.85
CA ALA A 740 8.84 -0.58 -16.52
C ALA A 740 10.17 0.13 -16.21
N THR A 741 10.54 1.18 -16.99
CA THR A 741 11.76 1.94 -16.72
C THR A 741 11.65 2.78 -15.44
N LEU A 742 10.51 3.43 -15.17
CA LEU A 742 10.28 4.19 -13.95
C LEU A 742 10.24 3.28 -12.71
N GLY A 743 9.50 2.17 -12.77
CA GLY A 743 9.33 1.23 -11.65
C GLY A 743 10.65 0.65 -11.16
N ALA A 744 11.66 0.53 -12.03
CA ALA A 744 13.01 0.10 -11.64
C ALA A 744 13.70 1.09 -10.66
N PHE A 745 13.21 2.32 -10.53
CA PHE A 745 13.68 3.34 -9.58
C PHE A 745 12.65 3.65 -8.48
N SER A 746 11.74 2.71 -8.24
CA SER A 746 10.90 2.66 -7.04
C SER A 746 11.49 1.67 -6.04
N PRO A 747 11.42 1.90 -4.73
CA PRO A 747 11.92 0.94 -3.73
C PRO A 747 11.27 -0.44 -3.86
N PHE A 748 9.95 -0.51 -4.01
CA PHE A 748 9.19 -1.71 -4.37
C PHE A 748 8.86 -1.70 -5.87
N TYR A 749 9.15 -2.80 -6.59
CA TYR A 749 9.00 -2.90 -8.05
C TYR A 749 8.19 -4.13 -8.45
N ARG A 750 6.89 -3.93 -8.68
CA ARG A 750 5.94 -5.00 -9.02
C ARG A 750 5.13 -4.65 -10.26
N ASN A 751 5.07 -5.57 -11.23
CA ASN A 751 4.05 -5.57 -12.28
C ASN A 751 2.78 -6.25 -11.74
N HIS A 752 1.62 -5.63 -11.90
CA HIS A 752 0.33 -6.17 -11.45
C HIS A 752 -0.82 -5.64 -12.30
N GLY A 753 -1.86 -6.46 -12.54
CA GLY A 753 -3.04 -6.12 -13.30
C GLY A 753 -4.26 -6.92 -12.87
N GLU A 754 -5.46 -6.42 -13.19
CA GLU A 754 -6.74 -6.98 -12.78
C GLU A 754 -7.27 -8.06 -13.73
N VAL A 755 -8.24 -8.85 -13.23
CA VAL A 755 -9.03 -9.80 -14.01
C VAL A 755 -9.91 -9.07 -15.02
N GLY A 756 -10.11 -9.69 -16.18
CA GLY A 756 -11.00 -9.14 -17.23
C GLY A 756 -10.32 -8.17 -18.18
N THR A 757 -9.08 -7.77 -17.91
CA THR A 757 -8.25 -6.96 -18.81
C THR A 757 -7.18 -7.82 -19.50
N PRO A 758 -6.64 -7.39 -20.65
CA PRO A 758 -5.53 -8.10 -21.27
C PRO A 758 -4.33 -8.18 -20.32
N PRO A 759 -3.78 -9.37 -20.05
CA PRO A 759 -2.60 -9.51 -19.24
C PRO A 759 -1.42 -8.73 -19.82
N HIS A 760 -0.63 -8.09 -18.96
CA HIS A 760 0.46 -7.20 -19.38
C HIS A 760 1.79 -7.49 -18.69
N GLU A 761 2.06 -8.76 -18.39
CA GLU A 761 3.41 -9.19 -18.03
C GLU A 761 4.40 -8.75 -19.12
N PHE A 762 5.54 -8.21 -18.75
CA PHE A 762 6.47 -7.52 -19.67
C PHE A 762 6.80 -8.31 -20.93
N TYR A 763 6.92 -9.64 -20.86
CA TYR A 763 7.24 -10.48 -22.02
C TYR A 763 6.15 -10.50 -23.10
N ARG A 764 4.95 -9.99 -22.82
CA ARG A 764 3.83 -9.95 -23.78
C ARG A 764 3.93 -8.79 -24.77
N TYR A 765 4.70 -7.77 -24.42
CA TYR A 765 4.89 -6.56 -25.20
C TYR A 765 6.36 -6.40 -25.60
N PRO A 766 6.70 -6.28 -26.87
CA PRO A 766 8.09 -6.28 -27.31
C PRO A 766 8.90 -5.09 -26.80
N THR A 767 8.32 -3.88 -26.78
CA THR A 767 9.00 -2.68 -26.29
C THR A 767 9.14 -2.70 -24.78
N ALA A 768 8.09 -3.10 -24.06
CA ALA A 768 8.11 -3.25 -22.60
C ALA A 768 9.10 -4.35 -22.17
N ALA A 769 9.17 -5.47 -22.89
CA ALA A 769 10.16 -6.52 -22.62
C ALA A 769 11.60 -6.02 -22.77
N ALA A 770 11.88 -5.26 -23.82
CA ALA A 770 13.20 -4.67 -24.04
C ALA A 770 13.53 -3.63 -22.96
N ALA A 771 12.56 -2.77 -22.60
CA ALA A 771 12.70 -1.76 -21.57
C ALA A 771 12.94 -2.40 -20.18
N ALA A 772 12.16 -3.43 -19.83
CA ALA A 772 12.28 -4.14 -18.55
C ALA A 772 13.66 -4.80 -18.39
N LYS A 773 14.20 -5.44 -19.45
CA LYS A 773 15.54 -6.02 -19.39
C LYS A 773 16.61 -4.99 -19.05
N VAL A 774 16.60 -3.85 -19.73
CA VAL A 774 17.57 -2.78 -19.49
C VAL A 774 17.39 -2.19 -18.09
N ALA A 775 16.15 -1.91 -17.70
CA ALA A 775 15.84 -1.27 -16.41
C ALA A 775 16.16 -2.19 -15.22
N ILE A 776 15.85 -3.49 -15.33
CA ILE A 776 16.16 -4.48 -14.28
C ILE A 776 17.68 -4.70 -14.19
N ASP A 777 18.41 -4.72 -15.31
CA ASP A 777 19.87 -4.78 -15.29
C ASP A 777 20.48 -3.63 -14.50
N ILE A 778 20.05 -2.38 -14.78
CA ILE A 778 20.52 -1.20 -14.07
C ILE A 778 20.15 -1.28 -12.59
N ARG A 779 18.87 -1.61 -12.27
CA ARG A 779 18.40 -1.75 -10.90
C ARG A 779 19.22 -2.77 -10.12
N TYR A 780 19.42 -3.96 -10.68
CA TYR A 780 20.15 -5.03 -10.00
C TYR A 780 21.59 -4.62 -9.71
N ARG A 781 22.28 -4.02 -10.68
CA ARG A 781 23.63 -3.50 -10.42
C ARG A 781 23.68 -2.44 -9.33
N LEU A 782 22.60 -1.65 -9.14
CA LEU A 782 22.49 -0.61 -8.11
C LEU A 782 21.90 -1.12 -6.78
N LEU A 783 21.53 -2.41 -6.65
CA LEU A 783 20.80 -2.89 -5.46
C LEU A 783 21.53 -2.64 -4.15
N ASP A 784 22.85 -2.83 -4.08
CA ASP A 784 23.60 -2.56 -2.85
C ASP A 784 23.65 -1.06 -2.49
N TYR A 785 23.66 -0.17 -3.47
CA TYR A 785 23.54 1.27 -3.27
C TYR A 785 22.16 1.63 -2.71
N ILE A 786 21.09 1.05 -3.27
CA ILE A 786 19.70 1.23 -2.81
C ILE A 786 19.53 0.66 -1.40
N TYR A 787 20.04 -0.54 -1.16
CA TYR A 787 19.98 -1.21 0.14
C TYR A 787 20.73 -0.43 1.22
N THR A 788 21.88 0.17 0.87
CA THR A 788 22.62 1.07 1.77
C THR A 788 21.81 2.30 2.13
N ALA A 789 21.11 2.92 1.17
CA ALA A 789 20.24 4.06 1.43
C ALA A 789 19.00 3.66 2.26
N MET A 790 18.43 2.45 2.04
CA MET A 790 17.37 1.90 2.89
C MET A 790 17.85 1.66 4.32
N TYR A 791 19.07 1.14 4.50
CA TYR A 791 19.68 0.99 5.81
C TYR A 791 19.85 2.36 6.51
N ALA A 792 20.28 3.39 5.80
CA ALA A 792 20.37 4.75 6.35
C ALA A 792 19.00 5.29 6.81
N GLN A 793 17.92 4.98 6.10
CA GLN A 793 16.57 5.34 6.53
C GLN A 793 16.12 4.52 7.75
N ASN A 794 16.41 3.22 7.78
CA ASN A 794 16.16 2.36 8.94
C ASN A 794 16.91 2.87 10.19
N GLN A 795 18.17 3.29 10.07
CA GLN A 795 18.97 3.72 11.22
C GLN A 795 18.67 5.15 11.66
N ALA A 796 18.59 6.08 10.70
CA ALA A 796 18.56 7.51 10.95
C ALA A 796 17.28 8.21 10.47
N GLY A 797 16.43 7.56 9.70
CA GLY A 797 15.29 8.21 9.04
C GLY A 797 15.67 9.09 7.85
N THR A 798 16.90 8.92 7.32
CA THR A 798 17.34 9.63 6.11
C THR A 798 16.65 9.02 4.89
N PRO A 799 15.79 9.74 4.16
CA PRO A 799 14.99 9.14 3.09
C PRO A 799 15.82 8.52 1.96
N LEU A 800 15.41 7.34 1.51
CA LEU A 800 15.94 6.68 0.31
C LEU A 800 15.54 7.43 -0.97
N VAL A 801 14.28 7.83 -1.06
CA VAL A 801 13.75 8.62 -2.17
C VAL A 801 13.64 10.07 -1.72
N GLN A 802 14.27 10.99 -2.43
CA GLN A 802 14.38 12.39 -1.99
C GLN A 802 13.90 13.34 -3.09
N PRO A 803 12.91 14.19 -2.80
CA PRO A 803 12.52 15.28 -3.70
C PRO A 803 13.68 16.23 -3.98
N MET A 804 13.64 16.98 -5.07
CA MET A 804 14.71 17.89 -5.47
C MET A 804 15.08 18.91 -4.39
N PHE A 805 14.09 19.49 -3.70
CA PHE A 805 14.34 20.50 -2.65
C PHE A 805 15.00 19.92 -1.38
N PHE A 806 15.06 18.59 -1.19
CA PHE A 806 15.84 17.97 -0.12
C PHE A 806 17.35 18.17 -0.34
N HIS A 807 17.80 18.16 -1.58
CA HIS A 807 19.19 18.39 -1.96
C HIS A 807 19.51 19.87 -2.20
N TYR A 808 18.54 20.64 -2.68
CA TYR A 808 18.69 22.05 -3.05
C TYR A 808 17.64 22.92 -2.36
N PRO A 809 17.62 22.96 -1.00
CA PRO A 809 16.55 23.64 -0.26
C PRO A 809 16.51 25.16 -0.43
N ASN A 810 17.57 25.77 -0.96
CA ASN A 810 17.65 27.21 -1.23
C ASN A 810 17.35 27.57 -2.70
N ASP A 811 17.08 26.61 -3.54
CA ASP A 811 16.69 26.81 -4.93
C ASP A 811 15.17 26.68 -5.08
N ALA A 812 14.46 27.80 -5.09
CA ALA A 812 13.00 27.86 -5.13
C ALA A 812 12.41 27.16 -6.37
N ASN A 813 13.17 27.00 -7.47
CA ASN A 813 12.70 26.26 -8.63
C ASN A 813 12.55 24.76 -8.36
N THR A 814 13.14 24.26 -7.27
CA THR A 814 13.02 22.83 -6.92
C THR A 814 11.78 22.52 -6.11
N ASN A 815 11.08 23.51 -5.58
CA ASN A 815 9.94 23.32 -4.67
C ASN A 815 8.77 22.58 -5.34
N ALA A 816 8.41 22.93 -6.57
CA ALA A 816 7.29 22.35 -7.29
C ALA A 816 7.67 21.13 -8.17
N LEU A 817 8.94 20.72 -8.18
CA LEU A 817 9.38 19.59 -9.00
C LEU A 817 8.92 18.27 -8.38
N GLN A 818 7.95 17.60 -9.03
CA GLN A 818 7.35 16.37 -8.54
C GLN A 818 7.62 15.14 -9.42
N TYR A 819 8.22 15.30 -10.60
CA TYR A 819 8.44 14.20 -11.55
C TYR A 819 9.92 13.86 -11.73
N GLN A 820 10.82 14.52 -11.01
CA GLN A 820 12.22 14.15 -10.92
C GLN A 820 12.67 14.15 -9.46
N TYR A 821 13.56 13.24 -9.11
CA TYR A 821 13.93 13.00 -7.72
C TYR A 821 15.30 12.33 -7.61
N PHE A 822 15.88 12.40 -6.42
CA PHE A 822 17.07 11.62 -6.10
C PHE A 822 16.68 10.24 -5.54
N TYR A 823 17.28 9.20 -6.10
CA TYR A 823 17.20 7.83 -5.63
C TYR A 823 18.50 7.49 -4.91
N GLY A 824 18.46 7.48 -3.57
CA GLY A 824 19.66 7.60 -2.74
C GLY A 824 20.33 8.97 -2.86
N PRO A 825 21.51 9.19 -2.24
CA PRO A 825 22.13 10.51 -2.14
C PRO A 825 22.78 11.01 -3.45
N GLY A 826 22.99 10.15 -4.45
CA GLY A 826 23.86 10.49 -5.58
C GLY A 826 23.30 10.21 -6.98
N LEU A 827 22.08 9.71 -7.11
CA LEU A 827 21.49 9.39 -8.42
C LEU A 827 20.21 10.19 -8.66
N LEU A 828 20.21 11.08 -9.63
CA LEU A 828 19.05 11.83 -10.10
C LEU A 828 18.30 11.00 -11.14
N VAL A 829 16.99 10.86 -10.97
CA VAL A 829 16.05 10.16 -11.88
C VAL A 829 15.07 11.19 -12.46
N ALA A 830 14.91 11.21 -13.79
CA ALA A 830 14.05 12.16 -14.48
C ALA A 830 13.27 11.45 -15.61
N PRO A 831 12.12 10.83 -15.31
CA PRO A 831 11.35 10.08 -16.30
C PRO A 831 10.80 10.96 -17.43
N VAL A 832 10.46 10.34 -18.57
CA VAL A 832 9.67 11.00 -19.62
C VAL A 832 8.24 11.14 -19.11
N ILE A 833 7.72 12.37 -19.06
CA ILE A 833 6.44 12.70 -18.44
C ILE A 833 5.30 12.95 -19.46
N ASN A 834 5.61 13.02 -20.75
CA ASN A 834 4.63 13.26 -21.80
C ASN A 834 4.30 11.97 -22.54
N GLU A 835 3.00 11.74 -22.73
CA GLU A 835 2.50 10.58 -23.45
C GLU A 835 3.06 10.50 -24.88
N ASN A 836 3.39 9.29 -25.33
CA ASN A 836 3.93 9.00 -26.66
C ASN A 836 5.15 9.83 -27.05
N SER A 837 5.90 10.38 -26.08
CA SER A 837 7.04 11.24 -26.31
C SER A 837 8.37 10.50 -26.15
N THR A 838 9.34 10.92 -26.95
CA THR A 838 10.77 10.64 -26.78
C THR A 838 11.54 11.90 -26.32
N THR A 839 10.81 12.94 -25.89
CA THR A 839 11.38 14.18 -25.40
C THR A 839 10.91 14.43 -23.96
N THR A 840 11.81 14.88 -23.10
CA THR A 840 11.50 15.30 -21.74
C THR A 840 12.35 16.49 -21.33
N THR A 841 11.92 17.23 -20.30
CA THR A 841 12.71 18.31 -19.70
C THR A 841 13.22 17.86 -18.33
N VAL A 842 14.45 18.21 -18.00
CA VAL A 842 15.09 17.93 -16.72
C VAL A 842 15.61 19.25 -16.15
N TYR A 843 15.21 19.59 -14.94
CA TYR A 843 15.80 20.71 -14.21
C TYR A 843 17.14 20.30 -13.61
N LEU A 844 18.23 20.98 -13.99
CA LEU A 844 19.55 20.74 -13.42
C LEU A 844 19.97 21.96 -12.58
N PRO A 845 19.95 21.86 -11.24
CA PRO A 845 20.44 22.88 -10.33
C PRO A 845 21.89 23.31 -10.65
N LYS A 846 22.33 24.45 -10.11
CA LYS A 846 23.72 24.95 -10.28
C LYS A 846 24.71 24.05 -9.55
N ASP A 847 24.95 22.88 -10.13
CA ASP A 847 25.87 21.86 -9.62
C ASP A 847 26.48 21.07 -10.77
N LEU A 848 27.46 20.22 -10.49
CA LEU A 848 28.06 19.33 -11.49
C LEU A 848 27.32 17.99 -11.45
N PHE A 849 26.91 17.52 -12.62
CA PHE A 849 26.30 16.21 -12.86
C PHE A 849 27.13 15.44 -13.87
N TYR A 850 26.87 14.13 -13.97
CA TYR A 850 27.42 13.28 -15.02
C TYR A 850 26.29 12.43 -15.59
N ASP A 851 26.15 12.42 -16.91
CA ASP A 851 25.20 11.53 -17.59
C ASP A 851 25.51 10.06 -17.26
N PHE A 852 24.50 9.33 -16.84
CA PHE A 852 24.66 7.95 -16.36
C PHE A 852 25.21 7.01 -17.44
N TYR A 853 24.81 7.18 -18.69
CA TYR A 853 25.11 6.27 -19.78
C TYR A 853 26.45 6.60 -20.47
N THR A 854 26.71 7.88 -20.66
CA THR A 854 27.92 8.36 -21.39
C THR A 854 29.06 8.73 -20.45
N HIS A 855 28.77 8.90 -19.15
CA HIS A 855 29.69 9.46 -18.16
C HIS A 855 30.19 10.88 -18.44
N ALA A 856 29.57 11.57 -19.39
CA ALA A 856 29.93 12.93 -19.75
C ALA A 856 29.54 13.90 -18.63
N PRO A 857 30.43 14.86 -18.28
CA PRO A 857 30.10 15.89 -17.30
C PRO A 857 29.05 16.85 -17.87
N VAL A 858 28.07 17.21 -17.05
CA VAL A 858 27.00 18.15 -17.36
C VAL A 858 26.97 19.22 -16.29
N GLN A 859 27.31 20.47 -16.66
CA GLN A 859 27.21 21.59 -15.75
C GLN A 859 25.77 22.09 -15.70
N GLY A 860 25.09 21.89 -14.58
CA GLY A 860 23.77 22.45 -14.32
C GLY A 860 23.84 23.97 -14.20
N ALA A 861 22.88 24.65 -14.80
CA ALA A 861 22.79 26.11 -14.83
C ALA A 861 21.70 26.69 -13.90
N GLY A 862 20.95 25.83 -13.16
CA GLY A 862 19.74 26.23 -12.44
C GLY A 862 18.59 26.49 -13.41
N ALA A 863 18.49 25.68 -14.44
CA ALA A 863 17.51 25.79 -15.52
C ALA A 863 17.13 24.41 -16.06
N GLU A 864 16.03 24.35 -16.78
CA GLU A 864 15.57 23.16 -17.52
C GLU A 864 16.46 22.89 -18.75
N VAL A 865 16.72 21.62 -18.99
CA VAL A 865 17.41 21.10 -20.18
C VAL A 865 16.45 20.17 -20.88
N THR A 866 16.21 20.41 -22.17
CA THR A 866 15.40 19.53 -23.01
C THR A 866 16.27 18.39 -23.54
N LEU A 867 15.85 17.17 -23.30
CA LEU A 867 16.42 15.94 -23.82
C LEU A 867 15.53 15.43 -24.96
N THR A 868 16.12 15.17 -26.12
CA THR A 868 15.45 14.56 -27.29
C THR A 868 15.93 13.12 -27.45
N ASP A 869 15.19 12.33 -28.21
CA ASP A 869 15.57 10.96 -28.59
C ASP A 869 15.76 10.00 -27.40
N VAL A 870 15.01 10.25 -26.30
CA VAL A 870 14.97 9.35 -25.15
C VAL A 870 14.22 8.08 -25.54
N ALA A 871 14.96 7.01 -25.83
CA ALA A 871 14.37 5.73 -26.23
C ALA A 871 13.40 5.17 -25.16
N TYR A 872 12.41 4.39 -25.58
CA TYR A 872 11.46 3.75 -24.63
C TYR A 872 12.16 2.74 -23.71
N THR A 873 13.35 2.29 -24.04
CA THR A 873 14.17 1.39 -23.22
C THR A 873 15.08 2.12 -22.23
N SER A 874 15.02 3.45 -22.15
CA SER A 874 15.88 4.25 -21.29
C SER A 874 15.07 5.25 -20.47
N ILE A 875 15.65 5.64 -19.36
CA ILE A 875 15.16 6.70 -18.48
C ILE A 875 16.33 7.63 -18.17
N PRO A 876 16.21 8.95 -18.30
CA PRO A 876 17.28 9.87 -18.00
C PRO A 876 17.76 9.77 -16.56
N LEU A 877 19.05 9.54 -16.37
CA LEU A 877 19.73 9.37 -15.10
C LEU A 877 21.00 10.20 -15.06
N TYR A 878 21.31 10.76 -13.90
CA TYR A 878 22.55 11.50 -13.70
C TYR A 878 23.21 11.16 -12.35
N TYR A 879 24.50 10.91 -12.36
CA TYR A 879 25.28 10.92 -11.14
C TYR A 879 25.48 12.37 -10.68
N LYS A 880 25.23 12.64 -9.40
CA LYS A 880 25.52 13.93 -8.79
C LYS A 880 27.02 14.05 -8.52
N GLY A 881 27.62 15.17 -8.90
CA GLY A 881 29.01 15.48 -8.51
C GLY A 881 29.20 15.47 -7.00
N GLY A 882 30.31 14.88 -6.54
CA GLY A 882 30.59 14.63 -5.14
C GLY A 882 30.18 13.23 -4.63
N SER A 883 29.66 12.36 -5.51
CA SER A 883 29.17 11.03 -5.13
C SER A 883 30.12 9.90 -5.53
N ILE A 884 30.19 8.85 -4.71
CA ILE A 884 30.73 7.54 -5.07
C ILE A 884 29.61 6.52 -4.96
N ILE A 885 29.32 5.84 -6.06
CA ILE A 885 28.28 4.83 -6.13
C ILE A 885 28.90 3.45 -6.25
N ALA A 886 28.66 2.60 -5.27
CA ALA A 886 29.01 1.19 -5.31
C ALA A 886 27.94 0.42 -6.07
N GLN A 887 28.27 -0.06 -7.24
CA GLN A 887 27.38 -0.92 -8.05
C GLN A 887 28.04 -2.27 -8.32
N ARG A 888 27.23 -3.31 -8.57
CA ARG A 888 27.76 -4.57 -9.04
C ARG A 888 28.34 -4.42 -10.45
N ALA A 889 29.44 -5.09 -10.72
CA ALA A 889 30.08 -5.03 -12.03
C ALA A 889 29.21 -5.67 -13.13
N ASN A 890 28.46 -6.71 -12.76
CA ASN A 890 27.51 -7.42 -13.62
C ASN A 890 26.16 -7.56 -12.90
N SER A 891 25.10 -7.65 -13.68
CA SER A 891 23.77 -8.04 -13.21
C SER A 891 23.65 -9.56 -13.07
N ALA A 892 22.51 -10.04 -12.58
CA ALA A 892 22.19 -11.47 -12.45
C ALA A 892 20.68 -11.70 -12.61
N ASN A 893 20.25 -12.96 -12.69
CA ASN A 893 18.82 -13.30 -12.81
C ASN A 893 18.08 -13.24 -11.46
N THR A 894 18.80 -13.39 -10.35
CA THR A 894 18.27 -13.29 -8.99
C THR A 894 19.22 -12.48 -8.10
N THR A 895 18.69 -11.94 -7.01
CA THR A 895 19.49 -11.18 -6.06
C THR A 895 20.52 -12.05 -5.34
N THR A 896 20.25 -13.33 -5.14
CA THR A 896 21.21 -14.29 -4.57
C THR A 896 22.44 -14.46 -5.47
N GLU A 897 22.26 -14.59 -6.78
CA GLU A 897 23.36 -14.65 -7.75
C GLU A 897 24.05 -13.29 -7.92
N LEU A 898 23.29 -12.20 -7.81
CA LEU A 898 23.83 -10.85 -7.85
C LEU A 898 24.83 -10.60 -6.72
N ARG A 899 24.55 -11.06 -5.51
CA ARG A 899 25.45 -10.90 -4.35
C ARG A 899 26.80 -11.59 -4.50
N LYS A 900 26.95 -12.50 -5.47
CA LYS A 900 28.24 -13.15 -5.83
C LYS A 900 29.06 -12.35 -6.83
N GLN A 901 28.49 -11.27 -7.41
CA GLN A 901 29.20 -10.41 -8.36
C GLN A 901 30.12 -9.43 -7.63
N ASN A 902 31.25 -9.10 -8.23
CA ASN A 902 32.16 -8.08 -7.71
C ASN A 902 31.57 -6.66 -7.81
N PHE A 903 32.19 -5.73 -7.10
CA PHE A 903 31.80 -4.32 -7.17
C PHE A 903 32.63 -3.54 -8.20
N GLN A 904 31.98 -2.59 -8.81
CA GLN A 904 32.56 -1.45 -9.50
C GLN A 904 32.18 -0.18 -8.75
N LEU A 905 33.12 0.70 -8.45
CA LEU A 905 32.83 2.02 -7.88
C LEU A 905 32.84 3.08 -8.98
N ILE A 906 31.73 3.81 -9.12
CA ILE A 906 31.66 5.02 -9.95
C ILE A 906 31.97 6.21 -9.06
N ILE A 907 33.07 6.87 -9.33
CA ILE A 907 33.53 8.07 -8.62
C ILE A 907 33.20 9.28 -9.48
N ALA A 908 32.23 10.07 -9.08
CA ALA A 908 31.78 11.30 -9.73
C ALA A 908 32.27 12.51 -8.92
N PRO A 909 33.46 13.08 -9.18
CA PRO A 909 33.98 14.17 -8.39
C PRO A 909 33.14 15.46 -8.50
N ASP A 910 33.07 16.22 -7.42
CA ASP A 910 32.53 17.57 -7.45
C ASP A 910 33.51 18.55 -8.14
N ALA A 911 33.09 19.81 -8.32
CA ALA A 911 33.91 20.85 -8.93
C ALA A 911 35.26 21.09 -8.19
N GLN A 912 35.41 20.61 -6.95
CA GLN A 912 36.63 20.67 -6.16
C GLN A 912 37.47 19.38 -6.25
N GLY A 913 37.03 18.40 -7.03
CA GLY A 913 37.68 17.12 -7.23
C GLY A 913 37.51 16.17 -6.02
N ARG A 914 36.37 16.23 -5.34
CA ARG A 914 36.05 15.39 -4.18
C ARG A 914 34.82 14.54 -4.45
N ALA A 915 34.76 13.34 -3.89
CA ALA A 915 33.59 12.51 -3.87
C ALA A 915 33.56 11.62 -2.60
N SER A 916 32.39 11.23 -2.16
CA SER A 916 32.18 10.29 -1.06
C SER A 916 30.98 9.38 -1.32
N GLY A 917 30.95 8.24 -0.63
CA GLY A 917 29.82 7.29 -0.70
C GLY A 917 29.98 6.22 0.35
N ASP A 918 28.91 5.46 0.55
CA ASP A 918 28.82 4.43 1.57
C ASP A 918 28.38 3.09 0.96
N LEU A 919 28.72 2.01 1.65
CA LEU A 919 28.28 0.64 1.32
C LEU A 919 28.00 -0.11 2.62
N TYR A 920 26.76 -0.50 2.81
CA TYR A 920 26.33 -1.39 3.90
C TYR A 920 26.21 -2.83 3.39
N LEU A 921 26.76 -3.77 4.16
CA LEU A 921 26.69 -5.20 3.85
C LEU A 921 26.31 -5.99 5.09
N ASP A 922 25.38 -6.93 4.91
CA ASP A 922 24.94 -7.92 5.88
C ASP A 922 24.55 -9.22 5.14
N ASP A 923 23.90 -10.17 5.80
CA ASP A 923 23.44 -11.40 5.11
C ASP A 923 22.20 -11.18 4.22
N GLY A 924 21.52 -10.05 4.36
CA GLY A 924 20.37 -9.65 3.54
C GLY A 924 19.02 -10.23 3.97
N VAL A 925 18.95 -11.11 4.96
CA VAL A 925 17.73 -11.85 5.29
C VAL A 925 17.41 -11.94 6.79
N SER A 926 18.41 -11.95 7.68
CA SER A 926 18.20 -12.17 9.11
C SER A 926 17.65 -10.94 9.83
N VAL A 927 16.77 -11.16 10.81
CA VAL A 927 16.27 -10.11 11.71
C VAL A 927 17.46 -9.53 12.48
N GLU A 928 18.19 -10.40 13.17
CA GLU A 928 19.40 -10.02 13.88
C GLU A 928 20.62 -10.11 12.96
N GLN A 929 21.45 -9.08 13.00
CA GLN A 929 22.64 -8.96 12.17
C GLN A 929 23.90 -9.07 13.01
N PRO A 930 24.37 -10.30 13.28
CA PRO A 930 25.54 -10.49 14.12
C PRO A 930 26.86 -10.01 13.46
N LYS A 931 26.85 -9.91 12.14
CA LYS A 931 27.99 -9.45 11.34
C LYS A 931 27.52 -8.47 10.28
N THR A 932 28.03 -7.27 10.33
CA THR A 932 27.76 -6.23 9.33
C THR A 932 29.05 -5.52 8.93
N SER A 933 29.05 -4.93 7.77
CA SER A 933 30.08 -3.99 7.33
C SER A 933 29.43 -2.67 6.96
N MET A 934 29.99 -1.56 7.44
CA MET A 934 29.65 -0.20 7.01
C MET A 934 30.93 0.43 6.49
N ILE A 935 31.03 0.56 5.18
CA ILE A 935 32.23 0.96 4.46
C ILE A 935 32.01 2.36 3.91
N HIS A 936 32.95 3.26 4.21
CA HIS A 936 32.94 4.65 3.73
C HIS A 936 34.02 4.83 2.65
N PHE A 937 33.62 5.29 1.49
CA PHE A 937 34.51 5.66 0.41
C PHE A 937 34.72 7.17 0.37
N SER A 938 35.94 7.60 0.10
CA SER A 938 36.23 8.99 -0.18
C SER A 938 37.29 9.12 -1.29
N TYR A 939 37.12 10.13 -2.10
CA TYR A 939 38.08 10.51 -3.17
C TYR A 939 38.40 11.99 -3.10
N LYS A 940 39.67 12.32 -3.22
CA LYS A 940 40.13 13.71 -3.26
C LYS A 940 41.35 13.84 -4.15
N LYS A 941 41.17 14.48 -5.32
CA LYS A 941 42.26 14.83 -6.25
C LYS A 941 43.26 13.69 -6.50
N GLY A 942 42.75 12.51 -6.91
CA GLY A 942 43.57 11.33 -7.21
C GLY A 942 43.79 10.39 -6.03
N THR A 943 43.49 10.78 -4.78
CA THR A 943 43.62 9.90 -3.62
C THR A 943 42.29 9.25 -3.29
N PHE A 944 42.17 7.93 -3.39
CA PHE A 944 41.02 7.11 -2.95
C PHE A 944 41.28 6.53 -1.56
N LYS A 945 40.27 6.57 -0.69
CA LYS A 945 40.31 5.92 0.62
C LYS A 945 39.03 5.11 0.86
N MET A 946 39.20 3.93 1.47
CA MET A 946 38.16 3.08 2.00
C MET A 946 38.42 2.90 3.50
N THR A 947 37.42 3.23 4.33
CA THR A 947 37.49 3.15 5.79
C THR A 947 36.16 2.60 6.33
N GLY A 948 36.05 2.25 7.60
CA GLY A 948 34.80 1.86 8.22
C GLY A 948 34.90 0.62 9.10
N THR A 949 33.79 -0.12 9.20
CA THR A 949 33.71 -1.41 9.89
C THR A 949 33.60 -2.54 8.86
N PHE A 950 34.27 -3.67 9.12
CA PHE A 950 34.42 -4.79 8.18
C PHE A 950 34.08 -6.11 8.88
N GLY A 951 32.88 -6.22 9.47
CA GLY A 951 32.47 -7.40 10.22
C GLY A 951 31.86 -8.49 9.36
N TYR A 952 31.28 -8.14 8.20
CA TYR A 952 30.66 -9.08 7.25
C TYR A 952 31.60 -9.31 6.05
N ASP A 953 32.06 -10.56 5.87
CA ASP A 953 32.84 -10.94 4.69
C ASP A 953 31.89 -11.40 3.59
N SER A 954 31.74 -10.60 2.55
CA SER A 954 30.90 -10.91 1.39
C SER A 954 31.56 -11.86 0.37
N GLY A 955 32.86 -12.16 0.52
CA GLY A 955 33.62 -12.98 -0.40
C GLY A 955 33.89 -12.34 -1.77
N VAL A 956 33.51 -11.08 -1.99
CA VAL A 956 33.68 -10.35 -3.26
C VAL A 956 34.63 -9.15 -3.08
N VAL A 957 35.10 -8.61 -4.20
CA VAL A 957 36.07 -7.51 -4.23
C VAL A 957 35.56 -6.33 -5.02
N ILE A 958 36.17 -5.16 -4.85
CA ILE A 958 36.05 -4.08 -5.80
C ILE A 958 37.01 -4.41 -6.96
N GLU A 959 36.46 -4.71 -8.15
CA GLU A 959 37.24 -5.09 -9.32
C GLU A 959 37.64 -3.91 -10.20
N SER A 960 36.96 -2.76 -10.06
CA SER A 960 37.32 -1.55 -10.81
C SER A 960 36.86 -0.27 -10.13
N LEU A 961 37.68 0.76 -10.28
CA LEU A 961 37.32 2.14 -10.00
C LEU A 961 37.17 2.91 -11.31
N VAL A 962 36.06 3.59 -11.48
CA VAL A 962 35.78 4.44 -12.63
C VAL A 962 35.72 5.89 -12.14
N VAL A 963 36.74 6.66 -12.40
CA VAL A 963 36.77 8.08 -12.06
C VAL A 963 36.26 8.88 -13.23
N LEU A 964 35.16 9.60 -13.05
CA LEU A 964 34.57 10.44 -14.07
C LEU A 964 35.38 11.74 -14.21
N GLY A 965 35.65 12.18 -15.44
CA GLY A 965 36.46 13.35 -15.68
C GLY A 965 35.70 14.67 -15.42
N GLY A 966 36.34 15.62 -14.69
CA GLY A 966 35.76 16.93 -14.44
C GLY A 966 35.80 17.88 -15.64
N ILE A 967 35.02 18.98 -15.59
CA ILE A 967 35.07 20.07 -16.58
C ILE A 967 36.39 20.80 -16.41
N SER A 968 37.19 20.92 -17.50
CA SER A 968 38.38 21.80 -17.55
C SER A 968 37.95 23.27 -17.47
N THR A 969 38.47 24.02 -16.51
CA THR A 969 38.19 25.46 -16.32
C THR A 969 38.68 26.38 -17.46
N GLY A 970 39.13 25.80 -18.59
CA GLY A 970 39.77 26.52 -19.69
C GLY A 970 39.03 26.49 -21.04
N GLY A 971 37.70 26.36 -21.08
CA GLY A 971 36.90 26.65 -22.31
C GLY A 971 37.12 25.76 -23.55
N ALA A 972 38.03 24.81 -23.50
CA ALA A 972 38.20 23.80 -24.56
C ALA A 972 37.34 22.58 -24.18
N LYS A 973 36.55 22.04 -25.14
CA LYS A 973 35.90 20.73 -25.01
C LYS A 973 36.99 19.72 -24.63
N SER A 974 37.19 19.46 -23.34
CA SER A 974 38.10 18.40 -22.91
C SER A 974 37.45 17.08 -23.29
N ASN A 975 38.11 16.27 -24.11
CA ASN A 975 37.86 14.85 -24.18
C ASN A 975 38.02 14.33 -22.76
N VAL A 976 36.90 13.97 -22.13
CA VAL A 976 36.83 13.51 -20.75
C VAL A 976 37.65 12.21 -20.69
N ALA A 977 38.81 12.28 -20.07
CA ALA A 977 39.60 11.08 -19.78
C ALA A 977 38.91 10.34 -18.60
N GLN A 978 37.95 9.48 -18.92
CA GLN A 978 37.47 8.49 -17.98
C GLN A 978 38.65 7.54 -17.69
N SER A 979 39.08 7.46 -16.43
CA SER A 979 40.07 6.45 -16.07
C SER A 979 39.35 5.26 -15.44
N LYS A 980 39.38 4.11 -16.12
CA LYS A 980 38.99 2.82 -15.54
C LYS A 980 40.24 2.07 -15.10
N THR A 981 40.40 1.88 -13.81
CA THR A 981 41.53 1.14 -13.24
C THR A 981 41.01 -0.21 -12.76
N ALA A 982 41.44 -1.30 -13.40
CA ALA A 982 41.17 -2.67 -12.95
C ALA A 982 41.99 -2.97 -11.69
N MET A 983 41.37 -3.62 -10.71
CA MET A 983 42.03 -3.94 -9.44
C MET A 983 41.32 -5.09 -8.72
N SER A 984 41.81 -5.46 -7.57
CA SER A 984 41.19 -6.44 -6.68
C SER A 984 41.36 -5.95 -5.24
N ILE A 985 40.37 -5.19 -4.76
CA ILE A 985 40.39 -4.65 -3.39
C ILE A 985 39.40 -5.47 -2.55
N PRO A 986 39.84 -6.28 -1.59
CA PRO A 986 38.94 -6.96 -0.65
C PRO A 986 38.17 -5.95 0.21
N LEU A 987 36.93 -6.27 0.54
CA LEU A 987 36.06 -5.49 1.42
C LEU A 987 36.25 -5.86 2.90
N THR A 988 37.47 -6.20 3.30
CA THR A 988 37.81 -6.76 4.64
C THR A 988 38.73 -5.87 5.46
N GLY A 989 39.05 -4.66 5.00
CA GLY A 989 39.94 -3.76 5.73
C GLY A 989 40.10 -2.40 5.04
N GLU A 990 40.75 -1.47 5.73
CA GLU A 990 41.00 -0.13 5.21
C GLU A 990 41.97 -0.14 4.03
N LYS A 991 41.78 0.79 3.10
CA LYS A 991 42.65 0.98 1.94
C LYS A 991 42.84 2.46 1.62
N THR A 992 44.09 2.85 1.31
CA THR A 992 44.40 4.17 0.71
C THR A 992 45.27 3.95 -0.52
N MET A 993 44.96 4.65 -1.58
CA MET A 993 45.75 4.55 -2.83
C MET A 993 45.68 5.81 -3.66
N GLN A 994 46.68 6.03 -4.51
CA GLN A 994 46.69 7.04 -5.56
C GLN A 994 46.15 6.42 -6.86
N LEU A 995 45.28 7.15 -7.57
CA LEU A 995 44.67 6.74 -8.86
C LEU A 995 45.27 7.57 -9.99
#